data_1c07f9d0760e0c4343a2a19e7840d2a8
#
_entry.id   1c07f9d0760e0c4343a2a19e7840d2a8
#
_cell.length_a   1.000
_cell.length_b   1.000
_cell.length_c   1.000
_cell.angle_alpha   90.00
_cell.angle_beta   90.00
_cell.angle_gamma   90.00
#
_symmetry.space_group_name_H-M   'P 1'
#
loop_
_entity.id
_entity.type
_entity.pdbx_description
1 polymer ?
#
loop_
_entity_poly.entity_id
_entity_poly.type
_entity_poly.pdbx_seq_one_letter_code
_entity_poly.pdbx_strand_id
1 'polypeptide(L)'
;MVSHRKGEGDSAVSPLKSSDAWSWRPGTWGRIRNWRYVYVLSVVFALCIFQVRFRGGPHDRVLNDVHNPESPELWTEWLNITPSEKLHWQPCFGIYGPHLQCARLTVPMDYSRPLNESADHPKVHLALIMVPGTGRTRDPSTYAEAPLLINPGGPGGSGVSFVQSRAGSFQLLVGNQHDVIGFDPRGVGASTPKADCFASPNSSNGVLGRNVAYMNRLTWLISGQEVGLINSSDVALNKLNARARTIAQLCRRVDESEGDGSIFRHMTTPNSARDMLSIIQAWDEWRSSSQATQPIQSSAAAHPHEQRTLNDSEKSKASLKGKLVYWGFSYGTLLGATFASMFPNKVGRIVLDGVVHADHYVNPTWDSSVGDADAVWDKFFVYCAEQGTLCKFYRTGDDPEDVRKRFSETLSLLEEQPASVILPDTNLPALVTASDVKKSIFFAGLYAPIVGFPVIAELLDHALHNRLGHIAKGAGMVSLCSNVTLPVWPDDAMKGIACSDKRYKLNDDVAGLQARFEKAASHSWFADIWFGGEPALGCNGWEIESKDPPMRWDDHPAHKPALIETNFPILILSNTLDPVTPLSHALEMTRKFANASIVEQDGIGHCSISCISGCTIAHLRAYLNEGVVPPPPKFKSDSSNDGQWPTCQCFDKPWTASGYEAEESLSRLSVNRSHTRAYEELRAQFSASILSQQLDYNNPLKEYLVERSGLATSYP
;
A
#
# COMPACT_ATOMS: atom_id res chain seq x y z
N MET A 1 46.77 44.98 30.50
CA MET A 1 47.88 45.75 29.95
C MET A 1 47.62 45.92 28.48
N VAL A 2 47.17 47.11 28.12
CA VAL A 2 47.76 48.08 27.18
C VAL A 2 47.69 47.58 25.73
N SER A 3 47.20 48.29 24.71
CA SER A 3 46.67 49.66 24.55
C SER A 3 46.10 49.81 23.14
N HIS A 4 45.09 50.60 23.05
CA HIS A 4 44.61 51.46 21.96
C HIS A 4 45.41 51.60 20.65
N ARG A 5 44.70 51.62 19.50
CA ARG A 5 44.67 52.81 18.64
C ARG A 5 43.44 52.85 17.73
N LYS A 6 42.79 54.02 17.75
CA LYS A 6 41.72 54.54 16.88
C LYS A 6 42.26 54.83 15.48
N GLY A 7 41.39 54.78 14.51
CA GLY A 7 41.52 55.41 13.21
C GLY A 7 40.12 55.68 12.65
N GLU A 8 39.70 56.94 12.73
CA GLU A 8 38.49 57.52 12.14
C GLU A 8 38.63 57.67 10.64
N GLY A 9 37.56 57.49 9.92
CA GLY A 9 37.44 57.82 8.47
C GLY A 9 36.00 57.92 8.09
N ASP A 10 35.42 59.12 8.28
CA ASP A 10 34.14 59.55 7.77
C ASP A 10 34.07 59.48 6.27
N SER A 11 32.98 58.92 5.69
CA SER A 11 32.47 59.33 4.41
C SER A 11 30.92 59.28 4.42
N ALA A 12 30.41 60.48 4.41
CA ALA A 12 28.95 60.80 4.36
C ALA A 12 28.29 60.25 3.10
N VAL A 13 27.17 59.57 3.27
CA VAL A 13 26.21 59.27 2.19
C VAL A 13 24.96 60.08 2.45
N SER A 14 24.66 60.97 1.54
CA SER A 14 23.50 61.88 1.50
C SER A 14 22.20 61.10 1.35
N PRO A 15 21.08 61.58 1.89
CA PRO A 15 19.77 60.92 1.73
C PRO A 15 19.12 61.26 0.39
N LEU A 16 18.71 60.21 -0.35
CA LEU A 16 17.85 60.34 -1.53
C LEU A 16 16.42 60.65 -1.10
N LYS A 17 15.90 61.72 -1.66
CA LYS A 17 14.56 62.28 -1.47
C LYS A 17 13.48 61.28 -1.92
N SER A 18 12.48 61.15 -1.08
CA SER A 18 11.16 60.58 -1.38
C SER A 18 10.37 61.53 -2.28
N SER A 19 9.91 61.06 -3.44
CA SER A 19 8.66 61.50 -4.09
C SER A 19 8.50 60.76 -5.39
N ASP A 20 7.54 59.81 -5.43
CA ASP A 20 6.56 59.71 -6.48
C ASP A 20 5.47 58.69 -6.09
N ALA A 21 4.35 59.25 -5.68
CA ALA A 21 3.12 58.54 -5.45
C ALA A 21 2.53 58.08 -6.78
N TRP A 22 2.50 56.79 -7.03
CA TRP A 22 1.75 56.21 -8.15
C TRP A 22 0.27 56.10 -7.75
N SER A 23 -0.53 57.02 -8.29
CA SER A 23 -1.99 56.97 -8.19
C SER A 23 -2.53 55.88 -9.14
N TRP A 24 -3.11 54.84 -8.63
CA TRP A 24 -3.86 53.84 -9.37
C TRP A 24 -5.21 54.43 -9.80
N ARG A 25 -5.42 54.60 -11.12
CA ARG A 25 -6.76 54.81 -11.70
C ARG A 25 -7.40 53.46 -11.99
N PRO A 26 -8.61 53.13 -11.52
CA PRO A 26 -9.31 51.91 -11.88
C PRO A 26 -9.99 52.09 -13.26
N GLY A 27 -9.55 51.35 -14.23
CA GLY A 27 -10.21 51.33 -15.54
C GLY A 27 -9.59 50.35 -16.51
N THR A 28 -10.33 49.27 -16.85
CA THR A 28 -10.22 48.45 -18.08
C THR A 28 -9.46 47.11 -18.06
N TRP A 29 -9.20 46.46 -16.93
CA TRP A 29 -8.56 45.12 -16.95
C TRP A 29 -9.51 43.92 -16.75
N GLY A 30 -10.82 44.15 -16.64
CA GLY A 30 -11.81 43.09 -16.39
C GLY A 30 -12.18 42.19 -17.57
N ARG A 31 -11.80 42.54 -18.83
CA ARG A 31 -12.23 41.76 -20.02
C ARG A 31 -11.16 40.88 -20.68
N ILE A 32 -9.87 41.05 -20.35
CA ILE A 32 -8.80 40.31 -21.05
C ILE A 32 -8.53 38.94 -20.37
N ARG A 33 -8.89 38.81 -19.10
CA ARG A 33 -8.62 37.58 -18.33
C ARG A 33 -9.49 36.37 -18.75
N ASN A 34 -10.72 36.63 -19.21
CA ASN A 34 -11.65 35.59 -19.65
C ASN A 34 -11.34 35.03 -21.06
N TRP A 35 -10.73 35.82 -21.94
CA TRP A 35 -10.39 35.36 -23.28
C TRP A 35 -9.23 34.37 -23.35
N ARG A 36 -8.28 34.45 -22.44
CA ARG A 36 -7.19 33.47 -22.38
C ARG A 36 -7.68 32.09 -21.96
N TYR A 37 -8.61 32.02 -20.99
CA TYR A 37 -9.25 30.75 -20.62
C TYR A 37 -10.14 30.19 -21.72
N VAL A 38 -10.89 31.04 -22.42
CA VAL A 38 -11.70 30.62 -23.56
C VAL A 38 -10.79 30.12 -24.70
N TYR A 39 -9.67 30.78 -24.94
CA TYR A 39 -8.73 30.35 -25.98
C TYR A 39 -8.05 29.03 -25.66
N VAL A 40 -7.59 28.83 -24.43
CA VAL A 40 -7.01 27.55 -23.97
C VAL A 40 -8.03 26.42 -24.01
N LEU A 41 -9.25 26.68 -23.56
CA LEU A 41 -10.35 25.68 -23.64
C LEU A 41 -10.74 25.38 -25.09
N SER A 42 -10.72 26.39 -25.99
CA SER A 42 -11.02 26.20 -27.41
C SER A 42 -9.91 25.40 -28.12
N VAL A 43 -8.65 25.62 -27.75
CA VAL A 43 -7.50 24.87 -28.32
C VAL A 43 -7.55 23.41 -27.81
N VAL A 44 -7.83 23.18 -26.52
CA VAL A 44 -7.99 21.82 -25.97
C VAL A 44 -9.17 21.12 -26.64
N PHE A 45 -10.30 21.79 -26.80
CA PHE A 45 -11.48 21.22 -27.47
C PHE A 45 -11.23 20.94 -28.96
N ALA A 46 -10.51 21.82 -29.66
CA ALA A 46 -10.11 21.61 -31.07
C ALA A 46 -9.11 20.45 -31.20
N LEU A 47 -8.19 20.27 -30.25
CA LEU A 47 -7.26 19.13 -30.21
C LEU A 47 -8.00 17.82 -29.92
N CYS A 48 -8.99 17.81 -29.03
CA CYS A 48 -9.85 16.65 -28.80
C CYS A 48 -10.64 16.28 -30.08
N ILE A 49 -11.24 17.26 -30.78
CA ILE A 49 -11.96 16.98 -32.03
C ILE A 49 -11.00 16.50 -33.14
N PHE A 50 -9.79 17.02 -33.20
CA PHE A 50 -8.77 16.60 -34.14
C PHE A 50 -8.32 15.16 -33.90
N GLN A 51 -8.12 14.76 -32.64
CA GLN A 51 -7.79 13.38 -32.30
C GLN A 51 -8.91 12.40 -32.64
N VAL A 52 -10.17 12.77 -32.44
CA VAL A 52 -11.33 11.93 -32.77
C VAL A 52 -11.50 11.73 -34.30
N ARG A 53 -11.10 12.71 -35.11
CA ARG A 53 -11.28 12.65 -36.59
C ARG A 53 -10.13 12.00 -37.38
N PHE A 54 -8.93 11.88 -36.81
CA PHE A 54 -7.74 11.50 -37.58
C PHE A 54 -7.04 10.16 -37.13
N ARG A 55 -7.58 9.46 -36.16
CA ARG A 55 -7.03 8.14 -35.75
C ARG A 55 -7.92 6.99 -36.18
N GLY A 56 -7.91 6.72 -37.47
CA GLY A 56 -8.44 5.48 -38.05
C GLY A 56 -7.30 4.70 -38.75
N GLY A 57 -6.40 4.07 -37.97
CA GLY A 57 -5.36 3.19 -38.49
C GLY A 57 -5.55 1.75 -38.01
N PRO A 58 -4.98 0.74 -38.70
CA PRO A 58 -5.27 -0.66 -38.43
C PRO A 58 -4.78 -1.21 -37.06
N HIS A 59 -4.06 -0.40 -36.26
CA HIS A 59 -3.64 -0.76 -34.90
C HIS A 59 -4.71 -0.50 -33.82
N ASP A 60 -5.73 0.30 -34.12
CA ASP A 60 -6.80 0.61 -33.15
C ASP A 60 -7.82 -0.51 -32.96
N ARG A 61 -7.80 -1.57 -33.79
CA ARG A 61 -8.78 -2.66 -33.67
C ARG A 61 -8.57 -3.55 -32.44
N VAL A 62 -7.32 -3.70 -31.99
CA VAL A 62 -7.04 -4.59 -30.84
C VAL A 62 -7.35 -3.92 -29.52
N LEU A 63 -7.20 -2.58 -29.43
CA LEU A 63 -7.54 -1.82 -28.22
C LEU A 63 -9.02 -1.46 -28.13
N ASN A 64 -9.73 -1.33 -29.26
CA ASN A 64 -11.15 -1.06 -29.28
C ASN A 64 -12.01 -2.29 -28.95
N ASP A 65 -11.51 -3.51 -29.17
CA ASP A 65 -12.20 -4.74 -28.77
C ASP A 65 -12.19 -4.97 -27.24
N VAL A 66 -11.23 -4.37 -26.51
CA VAL A 66 -11.16 -4.43 -25.04
C VAL A 66 -12.13 -3.40 -24.38
N HIS A 67 -12.54 -2.37 -25.12
CA HIS A 67 -13.42 -1.30 -24.63
C HIS A 67 -14.78 -1.24 -25.35
N ASN A 68 -15.21 -2.35 -25.94
CA ASN A 68 -16.54 -2.41 -26.53
C ASN A 68 -17.58 -2.54 -25.41
N PRO A 69 -18.46 -1.53 -25.20
CA PRO A 69 -19.54 -1.60 -24.22
C PRO A 69 -20.57 -2.71 -24.51
N GLU A 70 -20.43 -3.41 -25.62
CA GLU A 70 -21.29 -4.56 -25.99
C GLU A 70 -20.88 -5.89 -25.33
N SER A 71 -19.78 -5.93 -24.54
CA SER A 71 -19.41 -7.10 -23.74
C SER A 71 -19.29 -6.75 -22.25
N PRO A 72 -20.39 -6.47 -21.54
CA PRO A 72 -20.37 -6.15 -20.11
C PRO A 72 -19.84 -7.31 -19.25
N GLU A 73 -19.61 -8.48 -19.82
CA GLU A 73 -19.06 -9.66 -19.15
C GLU A 73 -17.53 -9.57 -18.94
N LEU A 74 -16.79 -8.74 -19.72
CA LEU A 74 -15.33 -8.67 -19.66
C LEU A 74 -14.83 -7.69 -18.61
N TRP A 75 -15.50 -6.56 -18.41
CA TRP A 75 -15.12 -5.55 -17.42
C TRP A 75 -16.30 -5.15 -16.55
N THR A 76 -16.06 -5.01 -15.24
CA THR A 76 -17.10 -4.66 -14.28
C THR A 76 -16.85 -3.30 -13.68
N GLU A 77 -17.78 -2.37 -13.88
CA GLU A 77 -17.77 -1.09 -13.17
C GLU A 77 -18.38 -1.28 -11.76
N TRP A 78 -17.59 -0.99 -10.74
CA TRP A 78 -17.99 -1.16 -9.34
C TRP A 78 -19.29 -0.43 -8.97
N LEU A 79 -19.52 0.75 -9.53
CA LEU A 79 -20.74 1.53 -9.27
C LEU A 79 -22.01 0.89 -9.82
N ASN A 80 -21.88 -0.05 -10.77
CA ASN A 80 -23.02 -0.80 -11.30
C ASN A 80 -23.43 -1.97 -10.39
N ILE A 81 -22.60 -2.34 -9.42
CA ILE A 81 -22.94 -3.35 -8.42
C ILE A 81 -23.79 -2.69 -7.34
N THR A 82 -25.03 -3.12 -7.19
CA THR A 82 -25.96 -2.59 -6.18
C THR A 82 -25.48 -2.93 -4.78
N PRO A 83 -25.23 -1.93 -3.91
CA PRO A 83 -24.84 -2.20 -2.53
C PRO A 83 -26.01 -2.75 -1.72
N SER A 84 -25.71 -3.64 -0.77
CA SER A 84 -26.71 -4.28 0.08
C SER A 84 -26.15 -4.55 1.48
N GLU A 85 -27.00 -4.56 2.50
CA GLU A 85 -26.67 -4.97 3.87
C GLU A 85 -26.39 -6.49 3.97
N LYS A 86 -26.74 -7.25 2.93
CA LYS A 86 -26.47 -8.69 2.80
C LYS A 86 -25.52 -8.94 1.65
N LEU A 87 -24.72 -9.99 1.73
CA LEU A 87 -23.85 -10.39 0.63
C LEU A 87 -24.67 -10.91 -0.55
N HIS A 88 -24.50 -10.25 -1.68
CA HIS A 88 -25.00 -10.67 -2.99
C HIS A 88 -23.82 -10.77 -3.94
N TRP A 89 -23.30 -11.98 -4.10
CA TRP A 89 -22.20 -12.26 -5.00
C TRP A 89 -22.69 -12.34 -6.44
N GLN A 90 -21.99 -11.66 -7.35
CA GLN A 90 -22.23 -11.74 -8.79
C GLN A 90 -20.91 -11.89 -9.55
N PRO A 91 -20.91 -12.59 -10.71
CA PRO A 91 -19.73 -12.68 -11.56
C PRO A 91 -19.21 -11.29 -11.93
N CYS A 92 -17.89 -11.14 -11.96
CA CYS A 92 -17.26 -9.86 -12.29
C CYS A 92 -15.89 -10.08 -12.94
N PHE A 93 -15.41 -9.05 -13.65
CA PHE A 93 -14.08 -9.02 -14.26
C PHE A 93 -13.71 -10.28 -15.04
N GLY A 94 -14.58 -10.70 -15.95
CA GLY A 94 -14.40 -11.90 -16.76
C GLY A 94 -13.08 -11.96 -17.55
N ILE A 95 -12.44 -10.81 -17.80
CA ILE A 95 -11.10 -10.71 -18.40
C ILE A 95 -10.02 -11.45 -17.60
N TYR A 96 -10.18 -11.56 -16.27
CA TYR A 96 -9.26 -12.29 -15.38
C TYR A 96 -9.67 -13.75 -15.14
N GLY A 97 -10.73 -14.20 -15.81
CA GLY A 97 -11.27 -15.56 -15.74
C GLY A 97 -12.69 -15.62 -15.17
N PRO A 98 -13.41 -16.73 -15.42
CA PRO A 98 -14.85 -16.85 -15.11
C PRO A 98 -15.17 -17.06 -13.62
N HIS A 99 -14.17 -17.00 -12.73
CA HIS A 99 -14.30 -17.44 -11.34
C HIS A 99 -14.44 -16.30 -10.34
N LEU A 100 -14.21 -15.05 -10.76
CA LEU A 100 -14.29 -13.91 -9.84
C LEU A 100 -15.74 -13.57 -9.50
N GLN A 101 -15.99 -13.32 -8.23
CA GLN A 101 -17.28 -12.88 -7.69
C GLN A 101 -17.09 -11.55 -6.97
N CYS A 102 -17.96 -10.59 -7.21
CA CYS A 102 -17.93 -9.28 -6.56
C CYS A 102 -19.20 -9.03 -5.75
N ALA A 103 -19.07 -8.27 -4.68
CA ALA A 103 -20.18 -7.77 -3.88
C ALA A 103 -19.87 -6.39 -3.32
N ARG A 104 -20.90 -5.60 -3.00
CA ARG A 104 -20.76 -4.36 -2.25
C ARG A 104 -21.59 -4.48 -0.96
N LEU A 105 -20.88 -4.61 0.18
CA LEU A 105 -21.51 -4.74 1.49
C LEU A 105 -21.73 -3.37 2.11
N THR A 106 -22.97 -3.07 2.47
CA THR A 106 -23.32 -1.84 3.18
C THR A 106 -23.14 -2.00 4.67
N VAL A 107 -22.35 -1.10 5.26
CA VAL A 107 -22.08 -1.02 6.70
C VAL A 107 -22.33 0.40 7.22
N PRO A 108 -22.54 0.60 8.55
CA PRO A 108 -22.64 1.94 9.09
C PRO A 108 -21.36 2.76 8.84
N MET A 109 -21.49 4.02 8.51
CA MET A 109 -20.37 4.93 8.53
C MET A 109 -19.90 5.16 9.97
N ASP A 110 -20.86 5.40 10.86
CA ASP A 110 -20.68 5.55 12.31
C ASP A 110 -21.30 4.34 13.01
N TYR A 111 -20.49 3.50 13.63
CA TYR A 111 -20.96 2.29 14.32
C TYR A 111 -21.74 2.57 15.62
N SER A 112 -21.75 3.81 16.12
CA SER A 112 -22.66 4.23 17.20
C SER A 112 -24.08 4.50 16.70
N ARG A 113 -24.29 4.54 15.38
CA ARG A 113 -25.56 4.81 14.69
C ARG A 113 -25.89 3.66 13.72
N PRO A 114 -26.43 2.53 14.21
CA PRO A 114 -26.65 1.34 13.39
C PRO A 114 -27.67 1.59 12.27
N LEU A 115 -27.59 0.76 11.20
CA LEU A 115 -28.35 0.93 9.96
C LEU A 115 -29.86 0.87 10.15
N ASN A 116 -30.33 0.14 11.17
CA ASN A 116 -31.75 -0.05 11.46
C ASN A 116 -32.44 1.10 12.19
N GLU A 117 -31.69 2.11 12.68
CA GLU A 117 -32.26 3.24 13.41
C GLU A 117 -32.84 4.31 12.47
N SER A 118 -32.17 4.60 11.34
CA SER A 118 -32.65 5.55 10.35
C SER A 118 -32.09 5.25 8.95
N ALA A 119 -32.95 5.38 7.93
CA ALA A 119 -32.55 5.26 6.54
C ALA A 119 -31.57 6.37 6.11
N ASP A 120 -31.61 7.51 6.76
CA ASP A 120 -30.81 8.71 6.43
C ASP A 120 -29.41 8.72 7.05
N HIS A 121 -29.09 7.71 7.88
CA HIS A 121 -27.73 7.61 8.43
C HIS A 121 -26.71 7.39 7.30
N PRO A 122 -25.57 8.10 7.30
CA PRO A 122 -24.52 7.89 6.34
C PRO A 122 -24.01 6.44 6.35
N LYS A 123 -23.73 5.91 5.18
CA LYS A 123 -23.36 4.50 4.97
C LYS A 123 -22.04 4.40 4.25
N VAL A 124 -21.34 3.29 4.48
CA VAL A 124 -20.19 2.88 3.67
C VAL A 124 -20.57 1.62 2.89
N HIS A 125 -20.18 1.58 1.64
CA HIS A 125 -20.34 0.40 0.79
C HIS A 125 -18.97 -0.19 0.51
N LEU A 126 -18.64 -1.27 1.21
CA LEU A 126 -17.36 -1.96 1.09
C LEU A 126 -17.33 -2.79 -0.20
N ALA A 127 -16.31 -2.59 -1.00
CA ALA A 127 -16.07 -3.42 -2.18
C ALA A 127 -15.37 -4.73 -1.77
N LEU A 128 -15.89 -5.85 -2.23
CA LEU A 128 -15.37 -7.18 -1.97
C LEU A 128 -15.23 -7.95 -3.28
N ILE A 129 -14.08 -8.60 -3.47
CA ILE A 129 -13.83 -9.54 -4.55
C ILE A 129 -13.49 -10.90 -3.97
N MET A 130 -14.02 -11.96 -4.55
CA MET A 130 -13.81 -13.32 -4.07
C MET A 130 -13.34 -14.23 -5.20
N VAL A 131 -12.36 -15.06 -4.90
CA VAL A 131 -12.05 -16.27 -5.66
C VAL A 131 -12.53 -17.47 -4.87
N PRO A 132 -13.59 -18.15 -5.35
CA PRO A 132 -14.10 -19.35 -4.70
C PRO A 132 -13.07 -20.47 -4.68
N GLY A 133 -13.04 -21.24 -3.60
CA GLY A 133 -12.27 -22.48 -3.52
C GLY A 133 -12.83 -23.55 -4.47
N THR A 134 -12.02 -24.59 -4.71
CA THR A 134 -12.44 -25.73 -5.55
C THR A 134 -13.64 -26.46 -4.95
N GLY A 135 -14.53 -26.96 -5.83
CA GLY A 135 -15.71 -27.70 -5.42
C GLY A 135 -16.91 -26.83 -4.99
N ARG A 136 -16.82 -25.50 -5.14
CA ARG A 136 -17.94 -24.59 -4.85
C ARG A 136 -19.01 -24.70 -5.92
N THR A 137 -20.27 -24.59 -5.49
CA THR A 137 -21.45 -24.61 -6.35
C THR A 137 -22.23 -23.30 -6.20
N ARG A 138 -23.44 -23.20 -6.79
CA ARG A 138 -24.33 -22.07 -6.53
C ARG A 138 -24.94 -22.08 -5.12
N ASP A 139 -24.83 -23.21 -4.40
CA ASP A 139 -25.30 -23.32 -3.02
C ASP A 139 -24.29 -22.70 -2.06
N PRO A 140 -24.63 -21.62 -1.34
CA PRO A 140 -23.76 -20.97 -0.36
C PRO A 140 -23.21 -21.92 0.71
N SER A 141 -23.91 -22.98 1.06
CA SER A 141 -23.45 -23.95 2.09
C SER A 141 -22.20 -24.74 1.68
N THR A 142 -21.88 -24.79 0.38
CA THR A 142 -20.67 -25.46 -0.13
C THR A 142 -19.39 -24.67 0.08
N TYR A 143 -19.48 -23.38 0.43
CA TYR A 143 -18.32 -22.50 0.67
C TYR A 143 -17.68 -22.76 2.04
N ALA A 144 -16.45 -22.29 2.21
CA ALA A 144 -15.70 -22.45 3.46
C ALA A 144 -16.48 -21.90 4.67
N GLU A 145 -16.29 -22.49 5.83
CA GLU A 145 -16.92 -22.05 7.07
C GLU A 145 -16.54 -20.59 7.40
N ALA A 146 -15.27 -20.20 7.12
CA ALA A 146 -14.80 -18.83 7.12
C ALA A 146 -13.93 -18.58 5.88
N PRO A 147 -14.09 -17.47 5.16
CA PRO A 147 -13.24 -17.12 4.02
C PRO A 147 -11.90 -16.60 4.52
N LEU A 148 -10.84 -16.73 3.71
CA LEU A 148 -9.56 -16.09 3.95
C LEU A 148 -9.61 -14.64 3.43
N LEU A 149 -9.64 -13.69 4.35
CA LEU A 149 -9.56 -12.26 4.02
C LEU A 149 -8.10 -11.85 3.85
N ILE A 150 -7.83 -11.08 2.81
CA ILE A 150 -6.48 -10.56 2.47
C ILE A 150 -6.48 -9.03 2.52
N ASN A 151 -5.42 -8.46 3.11
CA ASN A 151 -5.17 -7.01 3.08
C ASN A 151 -3.68 -6.74 2.80
N PRO A 152 -3.34 -5.97 1.73
CA PRO A 152 -1.94 -5.71 1.35
C PRO A 152 -1.23 -4.68 2.24
N GLY A 153 -1.96 -3.92 3.04
CA GLY A 153 -1.39 -2.86 3.88
C GLY A 153 -1.43 -1.47 3.25
N GLY A 154 -0.34 -0.78 3.31
CA GLY A 154 -0.19 0.64 2.97
C GLY A 154 0.05 1.50 4.21
N PRO A 155 -0.97 2.13 4.91
CA PRO A 155 -2.42 2.02 4.70
C PRO A 155 -2.90 2.58 3.35
N GLY A 156 -4.14 2.26 2.98
CA GLY A 156 -4.74 2.74 1.72
C GLY A 156 -4.58 1.78 0.53
N GLY A 157 -3.91 0.65 0.71
CA GLY A 157 -3.81 -0.39 -0.30
C GLY A 157 -5.14 -1.10 -0.56
N SER A 158 -5.48 -1.30 -1.86
CA SER A 158 -6.69 -2.00 -2.28
C SER A 158 -6.52 -3.52 -2.16
N GLY A 159 -7.29 -4.14 -1.27
CA GLY A 159 -7.38 -5.60 -1.19
C GLY A 159 -8.08 -6.22 -2.40
N VAL A 160 -9.02 -5.49 -2.98
CA VAL A 160 -9.69 -5.86 -4.23
C VAL A 160 -8.68 -6.00 -5.36
N SER A 161 -7.89 -4.97 -5.65
CA SER A 161 -6.87 -5.00 -6.72
C SER A 161 -5.81 -6.07 -6.47
N PHE A 162 -5.43 -6.26 -5.20
CA PHE A 162 -4.41 -7.23 -4.82
C PHE A 162 -4.87 -8.68 -5.07
N VAL A 163 -6.13 -9.00 -4.80
CA VAL A 163 -6.70 -10.33 -5.02
C VAL A 163 -7.16 -10.52 -6.48
N GLN A 164 -7.68 -9.49 -7.13
CA GLN A 164 -8.26 -9.55 -8.47
C GLN A 164 -7.34 -10.22 -9.50
N SER A 165 -6.09 -9.84 -9.52
CA SER A 165 -5.13 -10.31 -10.52
C SER A 165 -4.39 -11.59 -10.13
N ARG A 166 -4.40 -11.98 -8.85
CA ARG A 166 -3.51 -13.04 -8.32
C ARG A 166 -4.17 -14.00 -7.33
N ALA A 167 -5.48 -14.05 -7.28
CA ALA A 167 -6.17 -14.90 -6.32
C ALA A 167 -5.85 -16.39 -6.43
N GLY A 168 -5.61 -16.88 -7.65
CA GLY A 168 -5.15 -18.25 -7.88
C GLY A 168 -3.81 -18.56 -7.21
N SER A 169 -2.91 -17.56 -7.12
CA SER A 169 -1.62 -17.70 -6.47
C SER A 169 -1.75 -17.85 -4.95
N PHE A 170 -2.68 -17.11 -4.32
CA PHE A 170 -2.98 -17.35 -2.90
C PHE A 170 -3.48 -18.77 -2.66
N GLN A 171 -4.44 -19.24 -3.46
CA GLN A 171 -4.97 -20.60 -3.32
C GLN A 171 -3.90 -21.68 -3.54
N LEU A 172 -2.97 -21.47 -4.48
CA LEU A 172 -1.85 -22.39 -4.68
C LEU A 172 -0.94 -22.45 -3.43
N LEU A 173 -0.71 -21.33 -2.75
CA LEU A 173 0.11 -21.30 -1.53
C LEU A 173 -0.60 -21.89 -0.32
N VAL A 174 -1.84 -21.51 -0.05
CA VAL A 174 -2.55 -21.91 1.18
C VAL A 174 -3.38 -23.19 1.03
N GLY A 175 -3.76 -23.53 -0.20
CA GLY A 175 -4.63 -24.66 -0.54
C GLY A 175 -5.87 -24.22 -1.30
N ASN A 176 -6.24 -24.98 -2.32
CA ASN A 176 -7.33 -24.65 -3.24
C ASN A 176 -8.72 -24.67 -2.60
N GLN A 177 -8.85 -25.19 -1.38
CA GLN A 177 -10.13 -25.25 -0.66
C GLN A 177 -10.55 -23.91 -0.04
N HIS A 178 -9.65 -22.92 0.03
CA HIS A 178 -9.95 -21.62 0.60
C HIS A 178 -10.72 -20.73 -0.37
N ASP A 179 -11.80 -20.13 0.11
CA ASP A 179 -12.43 -19.00 -0.52
C ASP A 179 -11.62 -17.76 -0.12
N VAL A 180 -10.98 -17.11 -1.10
CA VAL A 180 -10.09 -15.96 -0.84
C VAL A 180 -10.83 -14.67 -1.15
N ILE A 181 -10.91 -13.77 -0.19
CA ILE A 181 -11.58 -12.47 -0.34
C ILE A 181 -10.56 -11.34 -0.18
N GLY A 182 -10.49 -10.48 -1.22
CA GLY A 182 -9.92 -9.15 -1.11
C GLY A 182 -11.02 -8.13 -0.80
N PHE A 183 -10.76 -7.21 0.11
CA PHE A 183 -11.69 -6.13 0.41
C PHE A 183 -10.98 -4.80 0.44
N ASP A 184 -11.68 -3.75 0.01
CA ASP A 184 -11.20 -2.38 0.15
C ASP A 184 -11.73 -1.80 1.45
N PRO A 185 -10.87 -1.39 2.38
CA PRO A 185 -11.30 -0.69 3.57
C PRO A 185 -12.12 0.57 3.23
N ARG A 186 -12.84 1.11 4.22
CA ARG A 186 -13.59 2.35 4.07
C ARG A 186 -12.69 3.51 3.56
N GLY A 187 -13.17 4.25 2.59
CA GLY A 187 -12.43 5.33 1.93
C GLY A 187 -11.42 4.88 0.88
N VAL A 188 -11.12 3.58 0.77
CA VAL A 188 -10.09 3.02 -0.09
C VAL A 188 -10.69 2.44 -1.38
N GLY A 189 -9.96 2.52 -2.47
CA GLY A 189 -10.19 1.78 -3.71
C GLY A 189 -11.59 1.94 -4.28
N ALA A 190 -12.31 0.83 -4.43
CA ALA A 190 -13.67 0.77 -4.96
C ALA A 190 -14.75 0.92 -3.87
N SER A 191 -14.39 0.98 -2.58
CA SER A 191 -15.32 1.29 -1.50
C SER A 191 -15.80 2.74 -1.58
N THR A 192 -17.05 3.00 -1.16
CA THR A 192 -17.64 4.34 -1.23
C THR A 192 -18.31 4.73 0.09
N PRO A 193 -18.28 6.03 0.48
CA PRO A 193 -17.61 7.12 -0.22
C PRO A 193 -16.08 6.95 -0.21
N LYS A 194 -15.41 7.58 -1.20
CA LYS A 194 -13.93 7.55 -1.33
C LYS A 194 -13.33 8.68 -0.53
N ALA A 195 -12.14 8.46 0.02
CA ALA A 195 -11.30 9.54 0.52
C ALA A 195 -10.67 10.27 -0.68
N ASP A 196 -11.17 11.45 -0.99
CA ASP A 196 -10.67 12.28 -2.09
C ASP A 196 -10.65 13.77 -1.65
N CYS A 197 -9.45 14.27 -1.35
CA CYS A 197 -9.26 15.65 -0.93
C CYS A 197 -9.48 16.66 -2.07
N PHE A 198 -9.44 16.23 -3.35
CA PHE A 198 -9.71 17.07 -4.51
C PHE A 198 -11.19 17.02 -4.95
N ALA A 199 -12.03 16.22 -4.28
CA ALA A 199 -13.46 16.27 -4.51
C ALA A 199 -14.00 17.68 -4.27
N SER A 200 -14.92 18.10 -5.13
CA SER A 200 -15.58 19.41 -4.99
C SER A 200 -17.09 19.20 -4.96
N PRO A 201 -17.84 19.89 -4.11
CA PRO A 201 -19.30 19.84 -4.10
C PRO A 201 -19.92 20.11 -5.49
N ASN A 202 -19.21 20.91 -6.31
CA ASN A 202 -19.59 21.22 -7.68
C ASN A 202 -19.07 20.17 -8.69
N SER A 203 -18.17 19.25 -8.31
CA SER A 203 -17.63 18.20 -9.20
C SER A 203 -18.55 16.99 -9.30
N SER A 204 -19.54 16.86 -8.42
CA SER A 204 -20.58 15.82 -8.49
C SER A 204 -21.47 15.94 -9.75
N ASN A 205 -21.41 17.07 -10.46
CA ASN A 205 -22.23 17.34 -11.63
C ASN A 205 -21.53 16.90 -12.94
N GLY A 206 -21.22 15.57 -13.04
CA GLY A 206 -20.87 14.94 -14.30
C GLY A 206 -19.35 14.86 -14.62
N VAL A 207 -19.08 14.47 -15.88
CA VAL A 207 -17.72 14.19 -16.40
C VAL A 207 -16.77 15.40 -16.26
N LEU A 208 -17.27 16.63 -16.47
CA LEU A 208 -16.46 17.84 -16.42
C LEU A 208 -15.91 18.12 -15.01
N GLY A 209 -16.72 17.94 -13.97
CA GLY A 209 -16.28 18.17 -12.59
C GLY A 209 -15.19 17.17 -12.15
N ARG A 210 -15.35 15.90 -12.53
CA ARG A 210 -14.33 14.85 -12.26
C ARG A 210 -13.01 15.15 -12.97
N ASN A 211 -13.06 15.60 -14.22
CA ASN A 211 -11.88 15.95 -14.98
C ASN A 211 -11.14 17.17 -14.39
N VAL A 212 -11.86 18.15 -13.85
CA VAL A 212 -11.25 19.30 -13.15
C VAL A 212 -10.54 18.86 -11.87
N ALA A 213 -11.16 18.00 -11.05
CA ALA A 213 -10.54 17.44 -9.84
C ALA A 213 -9.26 16.67 -10.19
N TYR A 214 -9.32 15.83 -11.21
CA TYR A 214 -8.16 15.10 -11.72
C TYR A 214 -7.04 16.03 -12.18
N MET A 215 -7.34 17.04 -12.99
CA MET A 215 -6.35 18.01 -13.48
C MET A 215 -5.72 18.82 -12.33
N ASN A 216 -6.52 19.22 -11.35
CA ASN A 216 -6.02 19.92 -10.17
C ASN A 216 -5.04 19.05 -9.38
N ARG A 217 -5.37 17.78 -9.20
CA ARG A 217 -4.50 16.80 -8.53
C ARG A 217 -3.20 16.60 -9.32
N LEU A 218 -3.32 16.36 -10.63
CA LEU A 218 -2.16 16.17 -11.50
C LEU A 218 -1.22 17.39 -11.47
N THR A 219 -1.78 18.59 -11.58
CA THR A 219 -1.02 19.85 -11.47
C THR A 219 -0.30 19.97 -10.12
N TRP A 220 -0.97 19.57 -9.03
CA TRP A 220 -0.38 19.57 -7.71
C TRP A 220 0.78 18.58 -7.59
N LEU A 221 0.63 17.37 -8.11
CA LEU A 221 1.67 16.33 -8.08
C LEU A 221 2.90 16.76 -8.91
N ILE A 222 2.67 17.24 -10.14
CA ILE A 222 3.75 17.72 -11.03
C ILE A 222 4.52 18.87 -10.38
N SER A 223 3.83 19.84 -9.80
CA SER A 223 4.49 20.99 -9.14
C SER A 223 5.27 20.59 -7.86
N GLY A 224 5.06 19.38 -7.35
CA GLY A 224 5.78 18.85 -6.18
C GLY A 224 7.09 18.17 -6.52
N GLN A 225 7.25 17.71 -7.75
CA GLN A 225 8.43 16.93 -8.16
C GLN A 225 9.73 17.72 -8.00
N GLU A 226 9.73 19.01 -8.33
CA GLU A 226 10.90 19.88 -8.23
C GLU A 226 11.36 20.17 -6.80
N VAL A 227 10.55 19.82 -5.78
CA VAL A 227 10.92 20.08 -4.38
C VAL A 227 12.03 19.14 -3.91
N GLY A 228 12.04 17.91 -4.42
CA GLY A 228 12.99 16.87 -4.03
C GLY A 228 12.70 16.25 -2.64
N LEU A 229 13.73 15.64 -2.06
CA LEU A 229 13.69 15.09 -0.69
C LEU A 229 13.99 16.18 0.35
N ILE A 230 13.76 15.89 1.63
CA ILE A 230 13.88 16.86 2.74
C ILE A 230 15.24 17.61 2.74
N ASN A 231 16.31 16.88 2.48
CA ASN A 231 17.69 17.41 2.51
C ASN A 231 18.24 17.74 1.12
N SER A 232 17.40 17.75 0.08
CA SER A 232 17.84 18.08 -1.29
C SER A 232 18.16 19.56 -1.49
N SER A 233 17.72 20.43 -0.60
CA SER A 233 18.07 21.86 -0.58
C SER A 233 17.71 22.49 0.77
N ASP A 234 18.31 23.65 1.08
CA ASP A 234 18.07 24.41 2.31
C ASP A 234 16.60 24.81 2.52
N VAL A 235 15.80 24.79 1.47
CA VAL A 235 14.38 25.19 1.50
C VAL A 235 13.42 24.01 1.29
N ALA A 236 13.94 22.80 1.06
CA ALA A 236 13.11 21.64 0.74
C ALA A 236 12.11 21.30 1.86
N LEU A 237 12.57 21.21 3.11
CA LEU A 237 11.71 20.94 4.26
C LEU A 237 10.59 21.98 4.40
N ASN A 238 10.91 23.26 4.23
CA ASN A 238 9.92 24.36 4.28
C ASN A 238 8.83 24.17 3.20
N LYS A 239 9.24 23.86 1.97
CA LYS A 239 8.32 23.64 0.85
C LYS A 239 7.47 22.38 1.06
N LEU A 240 8.08 21.29 1.49
CA LEU A 240 7.36 20.03 1.78
C LEU A 240 6.35 20.21 2.91
N ASN A 241 6.72 20.91 4.00
CA ASN A 241 5.80 21.23 5.09
C ASN A 241 4.63 22.12 4.62
N ALA A 242 4.91 23.14 3.80
CA ALA A 242 3.86 23.99 3.24
C ALA A 242 2.89 23.17 2.34
N ARG A 243 3.42 22.24 1.57
CA ARG A 243 2.62 21.33 0.73
C ARG A 243 1.77 20.38 1.59
N ALA A 244 2.34 19.76 2.62
CA ALA A 244 1.61 18.88 3.54
C ALA A 244 0.41 19.62 4.20
N ARG A 245 0.66 20.82 4.74
CA ARG A 245 -0.38 21.68 5.33
C ARG A 245 -1.45 22.09 4.32
N THR A 246 -1.07 22.36 3.07
CA THR A 246 -2.03 22.74 2.02
C THR A 246 -2.98 21.58 1.70
N ILE A 247 -2.46 20.34 1.58
CA ILE A 247 -3.31 19.17 1.38
C ILE A 247 -4.19 18.92 2.60
N ALA A 248 -3.66 19.02 3.81
CA ALA A 248 -4.46 18.89 5.04
C ALA A 248 -5.64 19.88 5.07
N GLN A 249 -5.40 21.13 4.67
CA GLN A 249 -6.47 22.14 4.53
C GLN A 249 -7.46 21.81 3.42
N LEU A 250 -6.99 21.24 2.30
CA LEU A 250 -7.87 20.82 1.21
C LEU A 250 -8.80 19.69 1.64
N CYS A 251 -8.24 18.63 2.30
CA CYS A 251 -9.04 17.55 2.86
C CYS A 251 -10.05 18.07 3.92
N ARG A 252 -9.62 19.01 4.75
CA ARG A 252 -10.51 19.64 5.76
C ARG A 252 -11.69 20.38 5.10
N ARG A 253 -11.48 21.07 3.99
CA ARG A 253 -12.59 21.73 3.26
C ARG A 253 -13.61 20.71 2.74
N VAL A 254 -13.16 19.55 2.26
CA VAL A 254 -14.06 18.46 1.87
C VAL A 254 -14.82 17.95 3.09
N ASP A 255 -14.11 17.67 4.19
CA ASP A 255 -14.72 17.24 5.46
C ASP A 255 -15.79 18.20 5.97
N GLU A 256 -15.49 19.50 5.99
CA GLU A 256 -16.44 20.53 6.43
C GLU A 256 -17.66 20.60 5.50
N SER A 257 -17.48 20.41 4.19
CA SER A 257 -18.59 20.43 3.22
C SER A 257 -19.50 19.20 3.29
N GLU A 258 -18.97 18.04 3.69
CA GLU A 258 -19.70 16.79 3.82
C GLU A 258 -20.28 16.58 5.21
N GLY A 259 -19.73 17.27 6.23
CA GLY A 259 -20.21 17.24 7.60
C GLY A 259 -20.22 15.83 8.20
N ASP A 260 -21.37 15.37 8.70
CA ASP A 260 -21.52 14.02 9.27
C ASP A 260 -21.40 12.89 8.23
N GLY A 261 -21.50 13.21 6.94
CA GLY A 261 -21.29 12.28 5.83
C GLY A 261 -19.81 12.12 5.41
N SER A 262 -18.90 12.86 6.03
CA SER A 262 -17.48 12.82 5.67
C SER A 262 -16.82 11.52 6.09
N ILE A 263 -16.27 10.82 5.09
CA ILE A 263 -15.54 9.57 5.32
C ILE A 263 -14.28 9.81 6.17
N PHE A 264 -13.63 10.98 6.05
CA PHE A 264 -12.40 11.31 6.76
C PHE A 264 -12.52 11.25 8.29
N ARG A 265 -13.74 11.46 8.83
CA ARG A 265 -14.01 11.34 10.27
C ARG A 265 -14.11 9.90 10.77
N HIS A 266 -14.13 8.92 9.86
CA HIS A 266 -14.44 7.52 10.16
C HIS A 266 -13.39 6.53 9.65
N MET A 267 -12.18 6.99 9.31
CA MET A 267 -11.15 6.16 8.66
C MET A 267 -10.14 5.53 9.63
N THR A 268 -10.37 5.59 10.94
CA THR A 268 -9.44 4.95 11.89
C THR A 268 -9.39 3.43 11.71
N THR A 269 -8.24 2.84 12.01
CA THR A 269 -8.05 1.38 11.97
C THR A 269 -9.10 0.59 12.78
N PRO A 270 -9.54 1.05 13.99
CA PRO A 270 -10.66 0.41 14.70
C PRO A 270 -11.96 0.34 13.89
N ASN A 271 -12.29 1.34 13.08
CA ASN A 271 -13.49 1.28 12.24
C ASN A 271 -13.35 0.25 11.12
N SER A 272 -12.18 0.16 10.49
CA SER A 272 -11.89 -0.88 9.50
C SER A 272 -11.94 -2.29 10.13
N ALA A 273 -11.54 -2.45 11.38
CA ALA A 273 -11.68 -3.69 12.12
C ALA A 273 -13.16 -4.06 12.38
N ARG A 274 -14.04 -3.07 12.65
CA ARG A 274 -15.50 -3.30 12.71
C ARG A 274 -16.08 -3.68 11.36
N ASP A 275 -15.58 -3.11 10.27
CA ASP A 275 -15.96 -3.52 8.91
C ASP A 275 -15.62 -5.00 8.65
N MET A 276 -14.44 -5.46 9.08
CA MET A 276 -14.09 -6.88 8.97
C MET A 276 -15.04 -7.77 9.77
N LEU A 277 -15.45 -7.34 10.97
CA LEU A 277 -16.48 -8.04 11.75
C LEU A 277 -17.79 -8.12 10.98
N SER A 278 -18.22 -7.03 10.35
CA SER A 278 -19.45 -7.01 9.52
C SER A 278 -19.34 -7.94 8.32
N ILE A 279 -18.16 -8.02 7.67
CA ILE A 279 -17.92 -8.95 6.55
C ILE A 279 -18.09 -10.41 7.00
N ILE A 280 -17.51 -10.82 8.12
CA ILE A 280 -17.64 -12.22 8.59
C ILE A 280 -19.06 -12.56 9.06
N GLN A 281 -19.77 -11.59 9.63
CA GLN A 281 -21.20 -11.77 9.99
C GLN A 281 -22.07 -11.93 8.75
N ALA A 282 -21.90 -11.07 7.76
CA ALA A 282 -22.62 -11.16 6.49
C ALA A 282 -22.27 -12.45 5.72
N TRP A 283 -21.05 -12.96 5.82
CA TRP A 283 -20.65 -14.26 5.29
C TRP A 283 -21.43 -15.42 5.93
N ASP A 284 -21.53 -15.43 7.24
CA ASP A 284 -22.27 -16.46 7.97
C ASP A 284 -23.77 -16.47 7.62
N GLU A 285 -24.37 -15.27 7.53
CA GLU A 285 -25.76 -15.11 7.13
C GLU A 285 -25.98 -15.62 5.70
N TRP A 286 -25.11 -15.25 4.78
CA TRP A 286 -25.18 -15.68 3.38
C TRP A 286 -25.05 -17.20 3.26
N ARG A 287 -24.09 -17.83 3.94
CA ARG A 287 -23.94 -19.29 3.93
C ARG A 287 -25.15 -20.01 4.52
N SER A 288 -25.77 -19.45 5.54
CA SER A 288 -26.90 -20.05 6.23
C SER A 288 -28.22 -19.87 5.46
N SER A 289 -28.28 -18.96 4.50
CA SER A 289 -29.53 -18.63 3.78
C SER A 289 -30.08 -19.78 2.94
N SER A 290 -29.24 -20.69 2.44
CA SER A 290 -29.63 -21.85 1.67
C SER A 290 -30.12 -23.02 2.52
N GLN A 291 -29.72 -23.12 3.78
CA GLN A 291 -30.18 -24.18 4.68
C GLN A 291 -31.63 -24.02 5.09
N ALA A 292 -32.15 -22.79 5.04
CA ALA A 292 -33.56 -22.49 5.38
C ALA A 292 -34.55 -22.89 4.29
N THR A 293 -34.09 -23.16 3.07
CA THR A 293 -34.94 -23.51 1.91
C THR A 293 -35.07 -25.01 1.65
N GLN A 294 -34.36 -25.87 2.36
CA GLN A 294 -34.58 -27.31 2.28
C GLN A 294 -35.74 -27.70 3.21
N PRO A 295 -36.82 -28.28 2.67
CA PRO A 295 -37.87 -28.84 3.52
C PRO A 295 -37.22 -29.93 4.39
N ILE A 296 -37.53 -29.90 5.70
CA ILE A 296 -37.17 -30.96 6.62
C ILE A 296 -37.79 -32.26 6.06
N GLN A 297 -37.03 -33.05 5.32
CA GLN A 297 -37.39 -34.41 5.03
C GLN A 297 -37.28 -35.16 6.37
N SER A 298 -38.43 -35.32 7.01
CA SER A 298 -38.60 -36.20 8.13
C SER A 298 -38.35 -37.64 7.66
N SER A 299 -37.11 -38.08 7.72
CA SER A 299 -36.79 -39.50 7.64
C SER A 299 -37.18 -40.19 8.96
N ALA A 300 -38.46 -40.52 9.05
CA ALA A 300 -38.92 -41.51 9.99
C ALA A 300 -38.47 -42.89 9.49
N ALA A 301 -37.35 -43.40 9.96
CA ALA A 301 -37.05 -44.84 10.13
C ALA A 301 -35.73 -44.96 10.93
N ALA A 302 -35.85 -44.94 12.21
CA ALA A 302 -34.75 -45.37 13.10
C ALA A 302 -34.62 -46.90 13.04
N HIS A 303 -33.50 -47.41 12.56
CA HIS A 303 -33.03 -48.72 12.94
C HIS A 303 -31.96 -48.54 14.04
N PRO A 304 -32.07 -49.18 15.20
CA PRO A 304 -31.09 -49.18 16.24
C PRO A 304 -30.05 -50.25 15.94
N HIS A 305 -28.81 -49.88 15.82
CA HIS A 305 -27.59 -50.59 16.14
C HIS A 305 -26.46 -50.18 15.16
N GLU A 306 -25.60 -49.35 15.68
CA GLU A 306 -24.15 -49.53 15.76
C GLU A 306 -23.56 -48.25 16.32
N GLN A 307 -23.22 -48.29 17.60
CA GLN A 307 -22.29 -47.37 18.22
C GLN A 307 -20.93 -47.56 17.54
N ARG A 308 -20.69 -46.84 16.47
CA ARG A 308 -19.36 -46.63 15.91
C ARG A 308 -18.64 -45.70 16.86
N THR A 309 -17.73 -46.26 17.68
CA THR A 309 -16.74 -45.50 18.43
C THR A 309 -15.96 -44.68 17.42
N LEU A 310 -16.29 -43.38 17.33
CA LEU A 310 -15.50 -42.41 16.57
C LEU A 310 -14.09 -42.40 17.18
N ASN A 311 -13.11 -42.71 16.37
CA ASN A 311 -11.71 -42.63 16.73
C ASN A 311 -11.37 -41.21 17.22
N ASP A 312 -10.55 -41.10 18.26
CA ASP A 312 -10.09 -39.84 18.87
C ASP A 312 -9.41 -38.85 17.90
N SER A 313 -9.15 -39.24 16.62
CA SER A 313 -8.63 -38.41 15.56
C SER A 313 -9.68 -37.47 14.89
N GLU A 314 -10.99 -37.69 15.15
CA GLU A 314 -12.08 -36.80 14.72
C GLU A 314 -12.48 -35.76 15.78
N LYS A 315 -11.83 -35.78 16.96
CA LYS A 315 -12.04 -34.77 17.98
C LYS A 315 -11.47 -33.44 17.54
N SER A 316 -12.42 -32.61 17.07
CA SER A 316 -12.39 -31.16 17.12
C SER A 316 -11.43 -30.45 16.17
N LYS A 317 -11.75 -30.41 14.86
CA LYS A 317 -11.52 -29.18 14.12
C LYS A 317 -12.42 -28.13 14.78
N ALA A 318 -11.82 -27.25 15.59
CA ALA A 318 -12.57 -26.18 16.21
C ALA A 318 -13.25 -25.34 15.12
N SER A 319 -14.57 -25.12 15.24
CA SER A 319 -15.36 -24.39 14.23
C SER A 319 -14.83 -22.98 14.01
N LEU A 320 -14.70 -22.60 12.74
CA LEU A 320 -14.31 -21.26 12.30
C LEU A 320 -15.54 -20.38 11.99
N LYS A 321 -16.76 -20.89 12.19
CA LYS A 321 -17.99 -20.13 11.97
C LYS A 321 -18.00 -18.84 12.80
N GLY A 322 -18.25 -17.70 12.14
CA GLY A 322 -18.29 -16.39 12.77
C GLY A 322 -16.94 -15.89 13.28
N LYS A 323 -15.84 -16.46 12.78
CA LYS A 323 -14.47 -16.08 13.14
C LYS A 323 -13.72 -15.57 11.94
N LEU A 324 -12.74 -14.70 12.19
CA LEU A 324 -11.86 -14.16 11.18
C LEU A 324 -10.74 -15.14 10.83
N VAL A 325 -10.65 -15.48 9.52
CA VAL A 325 -9.45 -16.06 8.93
C VAL A 325 -8.81 -14.98 8.05
N TYR A 326 -7.56 -14.64 8.32
CA TYR A 326 -6.96 -13.42 7.80
C TYR A 326 -5.47 -13.57 7.54
N TRP A 327 -4.99 -12.96 6.45
CA TRP A 327 -3.57 -12.76 6.19
C TRP A 327 -3.35 -11.30 5.79
N GLY A 328 -2.72 -10.55 6.67
CA GLY A 328 -2.41 -9.14 6.49
C GLY A 328 -0.94 -8.90 6.34
N PHE A 329 -0.59 -8.03 5.38
CA PHE A 329 0.77 -7.62 5.07
C PHE A 329 1.01 -6.18 5.52
N SER A 330 2.21 -5.88 6.03
CA SER A 330 2.59 -4.50 6.33
C SER A 330 1.57 -3.82 7.29
N TYR A 331 1.00 -2.67 6.97
CA TYR A 331 -0.09 -2.06 7.75
C TYR A 331 -1.28 -3.02 7.97
N GLY A 332 -1.53 -3.96 7.05
CA GLY A 332 -2.54 -4.99 7.27
C GLY A 332 -2.32 -5.82 8.54
N THR A 333 -1.09 -5.88 9.03
CA THR A 333 -0.76 -6.53 10.32
C THR A 333 -1.29 -5.72 11.49
N LEU A 334 -1.21 -4.40 11.45
CA LEU A 334 -1.82 -3.53 12.45
C LEU A 334 -3.36 -3.66 12.45
N LEU A 335 -3.96 -3.72 11.26
CA LEU A 335 -5.41 -3.94 11.12
C LEU A 335 -5.83 -5.29 11.72
N GLY A 336 -5.09 -6.37 11.41
CA GLY A 336 -5.33 -7.71 11.98
C GLY A 336 -5.13 -7.75 13.50
N ALA A 337 -4.07 -7.12 14.00
CA ALA A 337 -3.81 -7.01 15.44
C ALA A 337 -4.89 -6.18 16.16
N THR A 338 -5.34 -5.07 15.54
CA THR A 338 -6.44 -4.25 16.06
C THR A 338 -7.73 -5.06 16.15
N PHE A 339 -8.06 -5.82 15.09
CA PHE A 339 -9.22 -6.73 15.12
C PHE A 339 -9.11 -7.75 16.26
N ALA A 340 -7.95 -8.39 16.38
CA ALA A 340 -7.71 -9.40 17.42
C ALA A 340 -7.85 -8.84 18.84
N SER A 341 -7.44 -7.59 19.03
CA SER A 341 -7.55 -6.90 20.32
C SER A 341 -8.98 -6.47 20.65
N MET A 342 -9.72 -5.98 19.64
CA MET A 342 -11.12 -5.55 19.83
C MET A 342 -12.09 -6.73 19.93
N PHE A 343 -11.81 -7.82 19.22
CA PHE A 343 -12.71 -8.96 19.09
C PHE A 343 -11.98 -10.30 19.32
N PRO A 344 -11.34 -10.52 20.48
CA PRO A 344 -10.49 -11.68 20.72
C PRO A 344 -11.23 -13.01 20.55
N ASN A 345 -12.51 -13.07 20.90
CA ASN A 345 -13.36 -14.24 20.72
C ASN A 345 -13.75 -14.52 19.24
N LYS A 346 -13.49 -13.55 18.33
CA LYS A 346 -13.76 -13.66 16.90
C LYS A 346 -12.52 -14.02 16.10
N VAL A 347 -11.38 -14.15 16.75
CA VAL A 347 -10.15 -14.64 16.12
C VAL A 347 -10.33 -16.11 15.75
N GLY A 348 -10.20 -16.40 14.47
CA GLY A 348 -10.08 -17.74 13.91
C GLY A 348 -8.61 -18.04 13.65
N ARG A 349 -8.08 -17.64 12.50
CA ARG A 349 -6.68 -17.80 12.14
C ARG A 349 -6.16 -16.52 11.53
N ILE A 350 -5.25 -15.86 12.23
CA ILE A 350 -4.69 -14.57 11.82
C ILE A 350 -3.20 -14.73 11.56
N VAL A 351 -2.78 -14.43 10.33
CA VAL A 351 -1.38 -14.33 9.93
C VAL A 351 -1.02 -12.86 9.79
N LEU A 352 0.02 -12.42 10.48
CA LEU A 352 0.58 -11.07 10.41
C LEU A 352 1.97 -11.14 9.80
N ASP A 353 2.15 -10.57 8.60
CA ASP A 353 3.33 -10.73 7.76
C ASP A 353 3.99 -9.38 7.47
N GLY A 354 5.26 -9.21 7.88
CA GLY A 354 5.92 -7.91 7.84
C GLY A 354 5.28 -6.94 8.83
N VAL A 355 5.57 -7.10 10.11
CA VAL A 355 4.73 -6.63 11.21
C VAL A 355 5.03 -5.18 11.59
N VAL A 356 4.02 -4.33 11.51
CA VAL A 356 4.05 -2.96 12.01
C VAL A 356 4.01 -2.94 13.54
N HIS A 357 4.94 -2.21 14.15
CA HIS A 357 4.92 -1.97 15.60
C HIS A 357 3.79 -0.99 15.96
N ALA A 358 2.79 -1.48 16.66
CA ALA A 358 1.55 -0.74 16.90
C ALA A 358 1.76 0.57 17.69
N ASP A 359 2.60 0.56 18.74
CA ASP A 359 2.88 1.76 19.53
C ASP A 359 3.64 2.82 18.72
N HIS A 360 4.58 2.39 17.87
CA HIS A 360 5.31 3.31 16.99
C HIS A 360 4.38 3.88 15.90
N TYR A 361 3.47 3.08 15.39
CA TYR A 361 2.53 3.53 14.36
C TYR A 361 1.62 4.66 14.85
N VAL A 362 1.03 4.54 16.04
CA VAL A 362 0.14 5.57 16.59
C VAL A 362 0.91 6.81 17.08
N ASN A 363 2.21 6.68 17.30
CA ASN A 363 3.10 7.81 17.56
C ASN A 363 3.43 8.54 16.25
N PRO A 364 3.78 9.83 16.32
CA PRO A 364 3.88 10.64 15.11
C PRO A 364 5.09 10.34 14.21
N THR A 365 6.07 9.57 14.61
CA THR A 365 7.37 9.62 13.93
C THR A 365 7.72 8.42 13.07
N TRP A 366 7.23 7.21 13.32
CA TRP A 366 7.61 5.97 12.63
C TRP A 366 9.13 5.81 12.37
N ASP A 367 9.95 6.51 13.13
CA ASP A 367 11.40 6.62 12.93
C ASP A 367 12.14 5.28 12.99
N SER A 368 11.66 4.33 13.81
CA SER A 368 12.24 2.99 13.92
C SER A 368 11.88 2.05 12.75
N SER A 369 10.93 2.42 11.90
CA SER A 369 10.47 1.55 10.80
C SER A 369 11.57 1.28 9.77
N VAL A 370 12.47 2.23 9.51
CA VAL A 370 13.54 2.09 8.53
C VAL A 370 14.88 1.61 9.11
N GLY A 371 14.86 1.01 10.30
CA GLY A 371 16.06 0.56 11.00
C GLY A 371 16.91 -0.44 10.22
N ASP A 372 16.31 -1.32 9.44
CA ASP A 372 17.00 -2.33 8.64
C ASP A 372 17.27 -1.87 7.19
N ALA A 373 16.78 -0.70 6.76
CA ALA A 373 16.84 -0.28 5.36
C ALA A 373 18.27 -0.18 4.82
N ASP A 374 19.20 0.38 5.61
CA ASP A 374 20.61 0.50 5.23
C ASP A 374 21.27 -0.88 5.15
N ALA A 375 20.97 -1.79 6.08
CA ALA A 375 21.48 -3.15 6.07
C ALA A 375 20.99 -3.95 4.86
N VAL A 376 19.72 -3.75 4.44
CA VAL A 376 19.21 -4.33 3.18
C VAL A 376 19.93 -3.74 1.98
N TRP A 377 20.17 -2.42 1.97
CA TRP A 377 20.91 -1.76 0.89
C TRP A 377 22.37 -2.22 0.80
N ASP A 378 23.02 -2.45 1.92
CA ASP A 378 24.37 -3.00 1.96
C ASP A 378 24.48 -4.36 1.28
N LYS A 379 23.43 -5.19 1.33
CA LYS A 379 23.38 -6.47 0.59
C LYS A 379 23.44 -6.28 -0.92
N PHE A 380 22.96 -5.15 -1.47
CA PHE A 380 23.08 -4.87 -2.89
C PHE A 380 24.55 -4.90 -3.36
N PHE A 381 25.44 -4.24 -2.63
CA PHE A 381 26.86 -4.19 -3.00
C PHE A 381 27.53 -5.55 -2.92
N VAL A 382 27.21 -6.30 -1.87
CA VAL A 382 27.71 -7.67 -1.67
C VAL A 382 27.24 -8.58 -2.80
N TYR A 383 25.94 -8.63 -3.05
CA TYR A 383 25.39 -9.51 -4.10
C TYR A 383 25.83 -9.10 -5.51
N CYS A 384 25.94 -7.79 -5.80
CA CYS A 384 26.43 -7.32 -7.08
C CYS A 384 27.88 -7.77 -7.34
N ALA A 385 28.76 -7.64 -6.34
CA ALA A 385 30.15 -8.12 -6.45
C ALA A 385 30.22 -9.65 -6.58
N GLU A 386 29.46 -10.40 -5.78
CA GLU A 386 29.40 -11.88 -5.84
C GLU A 386 28.90 -12.40 -7.21
N GLN A 387 27.91 -11.72 -7.82
CA GLN A 387 27.33 -12.13 -9.10
C GLN A 387 28.16 -11.66 -10.31
N GLY A 388 29.13 -10.80 -10.09
CA GLY A 388 30.06 -10.37 -11.12
C GLY A 388 29.34 -9.77 -12.34
N THR A 389 29.65 -10.26 -13.53
CA THR A 389 29.11 -9.73 -14.80
C THR A 389 27.59 -9.86 -14.97
N LEU A 390 26.90 -10.63 -14.15
CA LEU A 390 25.44 -10.66 -14.14
C LEU A 390 24.85 -9.36 -13.58
N CYS A 391 25.55 -8.73 -12.62
CA CYS A 391 25.21 -7.39 -12.16
C CYS A 391 25.70 -6.34 -13.19
N LYS A 392 24.78 -5.62 -13.83
CA LYS A 392 25.14 -4.62 -14.86
C LYS A 392 26.00 -3.46 -14.32
N PHE A 393 25.93 -3.22 -13.04
CA PHE A 393 26.68 -2.17 -12.36
C PHE A 393 28.10 -2.61 -11.92
N TYR A 394 28.41 -3.92 -11.96
CA TYR A 394 29.72 -4.51 -11.66
C TYR A 394 30.76 -4.19 -12.73
N ARG A 395 32.01 -4.03 -12.34
CA ARG A 395 33.21 -3.99 -13.23
C ARG A 395 34.18 -5.08 -12.81
N THR A 396 34.90 -5.61 -13.80
CA THR A 396 35.80 -6.75 -13.57
C THR A 396 36.82 -6.45 -12.48
N GLY A 397 36.79 -7.26 -11.43
CA GLY A 397 37.69 -7.13 -10.27
C GLY A 397 37.12 -6.33 -9.11
N ASP A 398 35.89 -5.81 -9.22
CA ASP A 398 35.24 -5.10 -8.12
C ASP A 398 35.04 -6.00 -6.90
N ASP A 399 35.33 -5.46 -5.74
CA ASP A 399 34.79 -5.92 -4.47
C ASP A 399 33.53 -5.11 -4.07
N PRO A 400 32.83 -5.46 -2.99
CA PRO A 400 31.64 -4.74 -2.56
C PRO A 400 31.87 -3.24 -2.33
N GLU A 401 33.05 -2.83 -1.87
CA GLU A 401 33.37 -1.43 -1.62
C GLU A 401 33.61 -0.65 -2.91
N ASP A 402 34.18 -1.27 -3.94
CA ASP A 402 34.32 -0.66 -5.26
C ASP A 402 32.96 -0.36 -5.88
N VAL A 403 32.00 -1.30 -5.74
CA VAL A 403 30.60 -1.10 -6.19
C VAL A 403 29.95 0.03 -5.40
N ARG A 404 30.16 0.10 -4.08
CA ARG A 404 29.64 1.17 -3.20
C ARG A 404 30.19 2.52 -3.59
N LYS A 405 31.50 2.62 -3.79
CA LYS A 405 32.17 3.85 -4.22
C LYS A 405 31.59 4.35 -5.54
N ARG A 406 31.45 3.47 -6.54
CA ARG A 406 30.84 3.82 -7.83
C ARG A 406 29.40 4.30 -7.68
N PHE A 407 28.63 3.68 -6.79
CA PHE A 407 27.30 4.14 -6.47
C PHE A 407 27.30 5.56 -5.93
N SER A 408 28.17 5.87 -4.96
CA SER A 408 28.29 7.21 -4.37
C SER A 408 28.68 8.26 -5.43
N GLU A 409 29.64 7.91 -6.30
CA GLU A 409 30.04 8.76 -7.43
C GLU A 409 28.88 8.99 -8.40
N THR A 410 28.10 7.94 -8.73
CA THR A 410 26.96 8.05 -9.64
C THR A 410 25.86 8.94 -9.06
N LEU A 411 25.61 8.85 -7.76
CA LEU A 411 24.58 9.67 -7.11
C LEU A 411 25.03 11.13 -7.05
N SER A 412 26.31 11.40 -6.68
CA SER A 412 26.87 12.75 -6.67
C SER A 412 26.84 13.42 -8.05
N LEU A 413 27.09 12.67 -9.13
CA LEU A 413 26.94 13.21 -10.49
C LEU A 413 25.51 13.69 -10.77
N LEU A 414 24.48 12.94 -10.33
CA LEU A 414 23.08 13.33 -10.50
C LEU A 414 22.66 14.48 -9.56
N GLU A 415 23.29 14.62 -8.40
CA GLU A 415 23.09 15.78 -7.50
C GLU A 415 23.66 17.05 -8.10
N GLU A 416 24.86 16.97 -8.69
CA GLU A 416 25.47 18.11 -9.37
C GLU A 416 24.75 18.46 -10.67
N GLN A 417 24.35 17.47 -11.45
CA GLN A 417 23.69 17.64 -12.75
C GLN A 417 22.62 16.57 -12.97
N PRO A 418 21.34 16.90 -12.70
CA PRO A 418 20.22 16.02 -13.06
C PRO A 418 20.23 15.66 -14.54
N ALA A 419 19.88 14.41 -14.85
CA ALA A 419 19.86 13.94 -16.22
C ALA A 419 18.64 14.53 -16.97
N SER A 420 18.92 15.22 -18.09
CA SER A 420 17.89 15.73 -18.99
C SER A 420 17.46 14.62 -19.95
N VAL A 421 16.18 14.30 -19.97
CA VAL A 421 15.63 13.21 -20.79
C VAL A 421 14.42 13.69 -21.61
N ILE A 422 14.20 13.06 -22.74
CA ILE A 422 12.94 13.16 -23.49
C ILE A 422 12.28 11.80 -23.37
N LEU A 423 11.08 11.75 -22.81
CA LEU A 423 10.32 10.52 -22.60
C LEU A 423 9.87 9.97 -23.98
N PRO A 424 10.32 8.77 -24.39
CA PRO A 424 10.16 8.33 -25.78
C PRO A 424 8.72 8.05 -26.19
N ASP A 425 7.86 7.72 -25.23
CA ASP A 425 6.44 7.42 -25.45
C ASP A 425 5.56 8.67 -25.56
N THR A 426 5.93 9.78 -24.91
CA THR A 426 5.13 11.02 -24.84
C THR A 426 5.80 12.22 -25.50
N ASN A 427 7.09 12.15 -25.83
CA ASN A 427 7.93 13.28 -26.25
C ASN A 427 7.96 14.45 -25.24
N LEU A 428 7.68 14.18 -23.97
CA LEU A 428 7.76 15.19 -22.92
C LEU A 428 9.20 15.32 -22.42
N PRO A 429 9.71 16.56 -22.22
CA PRO A 429 10.97 16.76 -21.51
C PRO A 429 10.77 16.46 -20.02
N ALA A 430 11.75 15.79 -19.42
CA ALA A 430 11.77 15.50 -18.00
C ALA A 430 13.21 15.57 -17.46
N LEU A 431 13.32 15.68 -16.15
CA LEU A 431 14.57 15.52 -15.41
C LEU A 431 14.50 14.25 -14.59
N VAL A 432 15.61 13.50 -14.56
CA VAL A 432 15.82 12.41 -13.58
C VAL A 432 16.85 12.89 -12.57
N THR A 433 16.43 13.01 -11.33
CA THR A 433 17.24 13.52 -10.22
C THR A 433 17.82 12.40 -9.36
N ALA A 434 18.80 12.72 -8.52
CA ALA A 434 19.29 11.81 -7.49
C ALA A 434 18.16 11.38 -6.53
N SER A 435 17.21 12.28 -6.24
CA SER A 435 16.02 11.97 -5.45
C SER A 435 15.13 10.90 -6.10
N ASP A 436 14.95 10.96 -7.43
CA ASP A 436 14.16 9.94 -8.16
C ASP A 436 14.83 8.57 -8.12
N VAL A 437 16.15 8.54 -8.28
CA VAL A 437 16.94 7.31 -8.19
C VAL A 437 16.89 6.75 -6.76
N LYS A 438 17.06 7.59 -5.74
CA LYS A 438 17.00 7.17 -4.33
C LYS A 438 15.63 6.59 -3.95
N LYS A 439 14.53 7.24 -4.37
CA LYS A 439 13.17 6.70 -4.20
C LYS A 439 12.98 5.38 -4.93
N SER A 440 13.54 5.25 -6.14
CA SER A 440 13.50 4.00 -6.91
C SER A 440 14.23 2.86 -6.20
N ILE A 441 15.39 3.13 -5.63
CA ILE A 441 16.13 2.17 -4.79
C ILE A 441 15.28 1.73 -3.61
N PHE A 442 14.67 2.68 -2.89
CA PHE A 442 13.89 2.37 -1.71
C PHE A 442 12.67 1.49 -2.05
N PHE A 443 11.80 1.93 -2.95
CA PHE A 443 10.54 1.25 -3.20
C PHE A 443 10.64 0.03 -4.12
N ALA A 444 11.57 0.01 -5.10
CA ALA A 444 11.77 -1.14 -5.96
C ALA A 444 12.87 -2.08 -5.43
N GLY A 445 13.99 -1.52 -4.98
CA GLY A 445 15.16 -2.29 -4.54
C GLY A 445 14.94 -2.94 -3.18
N LEU A 446 14.59 -2.17 -2.16
CA LEU A 446 14.58 -2.67 -0.78
C LEU A 446 13.34 -3.49 -0.45
N TYR A 447 12.17 -3.17 -1.02
CA TYR A 447 10.95 -3.93 -0.75
C TYR A 447 11.01 -5.36 -1.33
N ALA A 448 11.60 -5.53 -2.51
CA ALA A 448 11.68 -6.83 -3.16
C ALA A 448 13.09 -7.06 -3.78
N PRO A 449 14.14 -7.21 -2.97
CA PRO A 449 15.53 -7.25 -3.43
C PRO A 449 15.81 -8.28 -4.51
N ILE A 450 15.13 -9.43 -4.47
CA ILE A 450 15.33 -10.52 -5.43
C ILE A 450 15.10 -10.07 -6.88
N VAL A 451 14.04 -9.31 -7.11
CA VAL A 451 13.69 -8.75 -8.43
C VAL A 451 14.18 -7.32 -8.61
N GLY A 452 14.24 -6.55 -7.53
CA GLY A 452 14.58 -5.13 -7.55
C GLY A 452 16.06 -4.85 -7.75
N PHE A 453 16.95 -5.60 -7.11
CA PHE A 453 18.40 -5.35 -7.24
C PHE A 453 18.92 -5.46 -8.68
N PRO A 454 18.55 -6.48 -9.48
CA PRO A 454 18.89 -6.51 -10.90
C PRO A 454 18.44 -5.26 -11.66
N VAL A 455 17.22 -4.80 -11.40
CA VAL A 455 16.64 -3.63 -12.07
C VAL A 455 17.34 -2.33 -11.62
N ILE A 456 17.63 -2.19 -10.33
CA ILE A 456 18.39 -1.05 -9.81
C ILE A 456 19.82 -1.03 -10.34
N ALA A 457 20.49 -2.19 -10.48
CA ALA A 457 21.81 -2.25 -11.08
C ALA A 457 21.83 -1.77 -12.54
N GLU A 458 20.81 -2.13 -13.31
CA GLU A 458 20.63 -1.65 -14.68
C GLU A 458 20.37 -0.14 -14.71
N LEU A 459 19.49 0.35 -13.81
CA LEU A 459 19.21 1.78 -13.66
C LEU A 459 20.47 2.59 -13.33
N LEU A 460 21.26 2.13 -12.37
CA LEU A 460 22.52 2.77 -11.96
C LEU A 460 23.56 2.76 -13.09
N ASP A 461 23.66 1.68 -13.88
CA ASP A 461 24.52 1.65 -15.06
C ASP A 461 24.08 2.65 -16.13
N HIS A 462 22.76 2.80 -16.34
CA HIS A 462 22.22 3.83 -17.23
C HIS A 462 22.51 5.24 -16.71
N ALA A 463 22.42 5.47 -15.40
CA ALA A 463 22.72 6.75 -14.77
C ALA A 463 24.21 7.13 -14.95
N LEU A 464 25.10 6.21 -14.62
CA LEU A 464 26.56 6.40 -14.74
C LEU A 464 27.00 6.76 -16.16
N HIS A 465 26.31 6.23 -17.17
CA HIS A 465 26.65 6.46 -18.58
C HIS A 465 25.78 7.54 -19.26
N ASN A 466 25.01 8.32 -18.50
CA ASN A 466 24.09 9.34 -19.02
C ASN A 466 23.10 8.76 -20.07
N ARG A 467 22.55 7.57 -19.82
CA ARG A 467 21.63 6.85 -20.70
C ARG A 467 20.23 6.69 -20.13
N LEU A 468 19.87 7.46 -19.09
CA LEU A 468 18.56 7.36 -18.43
C LEU A 468 17.39 7.62 -19.38
N GLY A 469 17.58 8.42 -20.45
CA GLY A 469 16.57 8.65 -21.48
C GLY A 469 16.11 7.38 -22.22
N HIS A 470 16.89 6.29 -22.18
CA HIS A 470 16.51 5.02 -22.80
C HIS A 470 15.48 4.23 -21.98
N ILE A 471 15.41 4.48 -20.68
CA ILE A 471 14.54 3.75 -19.73
C ILE A 471 13.47 4.63 -19.09
N ALA A 472 13.64 5.95 -19.15
CA ALA A 472 12.65 6.89 -18.64
C ALA A 472 11.37 6.84 -19.49
N LYS A 473 10.21 6.76 -18.83
CA LYS A 473 8.89 6.71 -19.46
C LYS A 473 7.97 7.74 -18.82
N GLY A 474 7.06 8.28 -19.60
CA GLY A 474 6.01 9.15 -19.09
C GLY A 474 4.96 8.35 -18.31
N ALA A 475 4.45 8.93 -17.24
CA ALA A 475 3.22 8.42 -16.66
C ALA A 475 2.15 8.44 -17.75
N GLY A 476 1.54 7.30 -18.03
CA GLY A 476 0.51 7.16 -19.06
C GLY A 476 -0.57 8.21 -18.83
N MET A 477 -0.66 9.22 -19.70
CA MET A 477 -1.71 10.21 -19.59
C MET A 477 -3.04 9.54 -19.89
N VAL A 478 -3.86 9.36 -18.86
CA VAL A 478 -5.25 8.94 -19.05
C VAL A 478 -5.90 9.95 -20.00
N SER A 479 -6.48 9.47 -21.08
CA SER A 479 -7.19 10.32 -22.02
C SER A 479 -8.31 11.06 -21.30
N LEU A 480 -8.19 12.36 -21.13
CA LEU A 480 -9.21 13.22 -20.52
C LEU A 480 -10.57 13.16 -21.25
N CYS A 481 -10.55 12.62 -22.48
CA CYS A 481 -11.74 12.47 -23.31
C CYS A 481 -12.36 11.06 -23.24
N SER A 482 -11.77 10.12 -22.50
CA SER A 482 -12.33 8.79 -22.33
C SER A 482 -13.33 8.75 -21.17
N ASN A 483 -14.36 7.91 -21.30
CA ASN A 483 -15.29 7.61 -20.20
C ASN A 483 -14.67 6.64 -19.17
N VAL A 484 -13.36 6.39 -19.25
CA VAL A 484 -12.65 5.49 -18.34
C VAL A 484 -12.72 6.05 -16.92
N THR A 485 -12.97 5.18 -15.98
CA THR A 485 -12.91 5.50 -14.54
C THR A 485 -11.51 6.01 -14.22
N LEU A 486 -11.42 7.25 -13.75
CA LEU A 486 -10.13 7.86 -13.40
C LEU A 486 -9.42 7.02 -12.32
N PRO A 487 -8.08 6.95 -12.34
CA PRO A 487 -7.32 6.20 -11.36
C PRO A 487 -7.73 6.56 -9.93
N VAL A 488 -7.80 5.57 -9.07
CA VAL A 488 -7.94 5.81 -7.63
C VAL A 488 -6.59 6.23 -7.10
N TRP A 489 -6.55 7.35 -6.40
CA TRP A 489 -5.34 7.87 -5.79
C TRP A 489 -5.23 7.35 -4.35
N PRO A 490 -4.32 6.44 -4.05
CA PRO A 490 -4.21 5.85 -2.70
C PRO A 490 -3.73 6.85 -1.64
N ASP A 491 -3.06 7.93 -2.05
CA ASP A 491 -2.41 8.89 -1.15
C ASP A 491 -3.39 9.56 -0.17
N ASP A 492 -4.58 9.98 -0.63
CA ASP A 492 -5.56 10.62 0.23
C ASP A 492 -6.15 9.62 1.25
N ALA A 493 -6.38 8.38 0.83
CA ALA A 493 -6.84 7.32 1.73
C ALA A 493 -5.76 6.95 2.75
N MET A 494 -4.50 6.85 2.32
CA MET A 494 -3.36 6.62 3.21
C MET A 494 -3.28 7.73 4.26
N LYS A 495 -3.35 8.99 3.82
CA LYS A 495 -3.33 10.16 4.69
C LYS A 495 -4.52 10.15 5.66
N GLY A 496 -5.72 9.92 5.16
CA GLY A 496 -6.94 9.83 5.96
C GLY A 496 -6.83 8.80 7.08
N ILE A 497 -6.28 7.61 6.80
CA ILE A 497 -6.09 6.55 7.79
C ILE A 497 -4.92 6.89 8.73
N ALA A 498 -3.72 7.13 8.18
CA ALA A 498 -2.51 7.31 8.97
C ALA A 498 -2.60 8.52 9.91
N CYS A 499 -3.17 9.64 9.45
CA CYS A 499 -3.30 10.84 10.27
C CYS A 499 -4.44 10.72 11.30
N SER A 500 -5.51 9.97 10.99
CA SER A 500 -6.61 9.72 11.92
C SER A 500 -6.22 8.75 13.05
N ASP A 501 -5.27 7.85 12.79
CA ASP A 501 -4.76 6.89 13.78
C ASP A 501 -3.71 7.49 14.72
N LYS A 502 -3.29 8.75 14.52
CA LYS A 502 -2.29 9.39 15.38
C LYS A 502 -2.86 9.70 16.76
N ARG A 503 -2.07 9.41 17.78
CA ARG A 503 -2.39 9.76 19.18
C ARG A 503 -2.43 11.25 19.41
N TYR A 504 -1.56 11.98 18.73
CA TYR A 504 -1.40 13.43 18.86
C TYR A 504 -1.48 14.08 17.48
N LYS A 505 -2.20 15.19 17.41
CA LYS A 505 -2.17 16.03 16.20
C LYS A 505 -0.79 16.62 16.03
N LEU A 506 -0.21 16.43 14.84
CA LEU A 506 1.05 17.06 14.48
C LEU A 506 0.79 18.49 14.02
N ASN A 507 1.44 19.43 14.65
CA ASN A 507 1.42 20.83 14.28
C ASN A 507 2.79 21.47 14.57
N ASP A 508 3.85 20.77 14.21
CA ASP A 508 5.21 21.24 14.42
C ASP A 508 5.53 22.40 13.47
N ASP A 509 6.34 23.33 13.97
CA ASP A 509 7.03 24.28 13.11
C ASP A 509 8.22 23.62 12.39
N VAL A 510 8.91 24.38 11.55
CA VAL A 510 10.00 23.84 10.75
C VAL A 510 11.15 23.34 11.63
N ALA A 511 11.45 24.01 12.75
CA ALA A 511 12.52 23.59 13.68
C ALA A 511 12.17 22.26 14.37
N GLY A 512 10.92 22.09 14.79
CA GLY A 512 10.41 20.84 15.34
C GLY A 512 10.45 19.68 14.33
N LEU A 513 10.08 19.95 13.08
CA LEU A 513 10.16 18.97 11.99
C LEU A 513 11.61 18.59 11.68
N GLN A 514 12.54 19.58 11.68
CA GLN A 514 13.96 19.34 11.47
C GLN A 514 14.52 18.42 12.57
N ALA A 515 14.22 18.70 13.83
CA ALA A 515 14.68 17.87 14.95
C ALA A 515 14.15 16.42 14.86
N ARG A 516 12.89 16.23 14.42
CA ARG A 516 12.32 14.90 14.20
C ARG A 516 12.99 14.19 13.03
N PHE A 517 13.25 14.91 11.94
CA PHE A 517 13.98 14.36 10.79
C PHE A 517 15.38 13.91 11.16
N GLU A 518 16.14 14.74 11.89
CA GLU A 518 17.49 14.40 12.36
C GLU A 518 17.49 13.13 13.22
N LYS A 519 16.49 12.97 14.08
CA LYS A 519 16.30 11.73 14.83
C LYS A 519 16.06 10.53 13.89
N ALA A 520 15.18 10.65 12.91
CA ALA A 520 14.92 9.58 11.94
C ALA A 520 16.18 9.27 11.09
N ALA A 521 16.91 10.30 10.67
CA ALA A 521 18.15 10.18 9.90
C ALA A 521 19.29 9.50 10.69
N SER A 522 19.23 9.50 12.03
CA SER A 522 20.19 8.72 12.83
C SER A 522 19.95 7.21 12.75
N HIS A 523 18.81 6.76 12.23
CA HIS A 523 18.49 5.35 12.06
C HIS A 523 18.78 4.84 10.66
N SER A 524 18.62 5.67 9.61
CA SER A 524 18.82 5.25 8.23
C SER A 524 19.08 6.42 7.29
N TRP A 525 19.91 6.18 6.29
CA TRP A 525 20.13 7.07 5.16
C TRP A 525 18.83 7.32 4.35
N PHE A 526 17.89 6.39 4.37
CA PHE A 526 16.58 6.49 3.68
C PHE A 526 15.51 7.23 4.49
N ALA A 527 15.86 7.79 5.64
CA ALA A 527 14.92 8.51 6.49
C ALA A 527 14.28 9.73 5.80
N ASP A 528 14.97 10.36 4.85
CA ASP A 528 14.46 11.48 4.06
C ASP A 528 13.28 11.10 3.14
N ILE A 529 13.23 9.84 2.67
CA ILE A 529 12.08 9.30 1.94
C ILE A 529 10.95 8.99 2.92
N TRP A 530 11.27 8.24 3.98
CA TRP A 530 10.26 7.73 4.91
C TRP A 530 9.60 8.84 5.73
N PHE A 531 10.39 9.78 6.26
CA PHE A 531 9.89 10.92 7.02
C PHE A 531 9.19 11.95 6.13
N GLY A 532 9.63 12.13 4.88
CA GLY A 532 9.07 13.08 3.92
C GLY A 532 7.68 12.68 3.41
N GLY A 533 7.35 11.38 3.51
CA GLY A 533 6.04 10.85 3.15
C GLY A 533 5.02 10.95 4.29
N GLU A 534 3.99 10.13 4.19
CA GLU A 534 3.10 9.85 5.32
C GLU A 534 3.88 8.94 6.26
N PRO A 535 3.93 9.12 7.48
CA PRO A 535 3.01 9.63 8.46
C PRO A 535 3.48 10.86 9.23
N ALA A 536 4.75 11.23 9.13
CA ALA A 536 5.26 12.31 9.95
C ALA A 536 4.96 13.68 9.31
N LEU A 537 5.67 14.00 8.22
CA LEU A 537 5.51 15.28 7.55
C LEU A 537 4.13 15.39 6.88
N GLY A 538 3.64 14.33 6.26
CA GLY A 538 2.36 14.31 5.57
C GLY A 538 1.15 14.57 6.47
N CYS A 539 1.24 14.24 7.76
CA CYS A 539 0.19 14.52 8.74
C CYS A 539 0.35 15.87 9.45
N ASN A 540 1.42 16.64 9.17
CA ASN A 540 1.61 17.91 9.81
C ASN A 540 0.55 18.95 9.41
N GLY A 541 -0.25 19.41 10.40
CA GLY A 541 -1.39 20.29 10.16
C GLY A 541 -2.69 19.57 9.81
N TRP A 542 -2.76 18.24 9.96
CA TRP A 542 -4.03 17.51 9.86
C TRP A 542 -4.93 17.82 11.05
N GLU A 543 -6.07 18.47 10.80
CA GLU A 543 -6.98 18.95 11.84
C GLU A 543 -8.33 18.22 11.88
N ILE A 544 -8.61 17.34 10.93
CA ILE A 544 -9.85 16.57 10.91
C ILE A 544 -9.91 15.68 12.15
N GLU A 545 -11.03 15.74 12.87
CA GLU A 545 -11.24 14.94 14.07
C GLU A 545 -11.98 13.66 13.75
N SER A 546 -11.35 12.53 14.13
CA SER A 546 -12.00 11.23 14.01
C SER A 546 -13.12 11.11 15.05
N LYS A 547 -14.26 10.58 14.64
CA LYS A 547 -15.38 10.25 15.54
C LYS A 547 -15.01 9.13 16.52
N ASP A 548 -14.28 8.12 16.01
CA ASP A 548 -13.76 7.03 16.82
C ASP A 548 -12.26 7.26 17.10
N PRO A 549 -11.83 7.16 18.35
CA PRO A 549 -10.43 7.33 18.67
C PRO A 549 -9.59 6.18 18.12
N PRO A 550 -8.31 6.41 17.78
CA PRO A 550 -7.38 5.35 17.47
C PRO A 550 -7.21 4.40 18.66
N MET A 551 -6.84 3.16 18.38
CA MET A 551 -6.57 2.19 19.44
C MET A 551 -5.34 2.62 20.25
N ARG A 552 -5.43 2.50 21.57
CA ARG A 552 -4.29 2.70 22.48
C ARG A 552 -3.58 1.36 22.67
N TRP A 553 -2.33 1.32 22.28
CA TRP A 553 -1.49 0.13 22.35
C TRP A 553 -0.50 0.17 23.52
N ASP A 554 -0.15 1.38 23.96
CA ASP A 554 0.73 1.59 25.08
C ASP A 554 -0.04 1.57 26.39
N ASP A 555 0.61 1.00 27.35
CA ASP A 555 0.14 1.08 28.71
C ASP A 555 0.66 2.31 29.40
N HIS A 556 -0.21 2.83 30.26
CA HIS A 556 0.21 3.74 31.31
C HIS A 556 1.32 3.02 32.13
N PRO A 557 2.45 3.69 32.48
CA PRO A 557 3.58 3.06 33.21
C PRO A 557 3.21 2.37 34.53
N ALA A 558 1.98 2.58 35.01
CA ALA A 558 1.47 2.00 36.26
C ALA A 558 0.87 0.59 36.11
N HIS A 559 0.62 0.10 34.88
CA HIS A 559 0.00 -1.21 34.65
C HIS A 559 0.74 -1.94 33.54
N LYS A 560 1.40 -3.07 33.86
CA LYS A 560 1.80 -4.04 32.81
C LYS A 560 0.54 -4.45 32.07
N PRO A 561 0.50 -4.41 30.72
CA PRO A 561 -0.66 -4.86 29.98
C PRO A 561 -0.91 -6.33 30.31
N ALA A 562 -2.16 -6.65 30.54
CA ALA A 562 -2.57 -8.04 30.45
C ALA A 562 -2.35 -8.47 29.00
N LEU A 563 -1.68 -9.62 28.79
CA LEU A 563 -1.56 -10.23 27.47
C LEU A 563 -2.97 -10.38 26.86
N ILE A 564 -3.10 -10.02 25.59
CA ILE A 564 -4.35 -10.17 24.86
C ILE A 564 -4.55 -11.67 24.59
N GLU A 565 -5.53 -12.27 25.25
CA GLU A 565 -5.91 -13.65 25.04
C GLU A 565 -6.90 -13.76 23.89
N THR A 566 -6.49 -14.40 22.80
CA THR A 566 -7.33 -14.63 21.62
C THR A 566 -7.83 -16.08 21.58
N ASN A 567 -8.97 -16.30 20.89
CA ASN A 567 -9.57 -17.64 20.79
C ASN A 567 -8.66 -18.66 20.08
N PHE A 568 -7.81 -18.21 19.16
CA PHE A 568 -6.73 -18.99 18.54
C PHE A 568 -5.43 -18.18 18.58
N PRO A 569 -4.27 -18.83 18.68
CA PRO A 569 -2.97 -18.16 18.60
C PRO A 569 -2.81 -17.39 17.30
N ILE A 570 -2.10 -16.28 17.33
CA ILE A 570 -1.72 -15.52 16.14
C ILE A 570 -0.40 -16.07 15.60
N LEU A 571 -0.30 -16.22 14.28
CA LEU A 571 0.95 -16.54 13.59
C LEU A 571 1.56 -15.25 13.04
N ILE A 572 2.80 -14.99 13.39
CA ILE A 572 3.60 -13.84 12.95
C ILE A 572 4.69 -14.35 12.00
N LEU A 573 4.84 -13.66 10.86
CA LEU A 573 5.92 -13.90 9.89
C LEU A 573 6.75 -12.63 9.76
N SER A 574 8.07 -12.76 9.74
CA SER A 574 9.00 -11.64 9.56
C SER A 574 10.28 -12.09 8.88
N ASN A 575 10.83 -11.27 8.00
CA ASN A 575 12.17 -11.48 7.49
C ASN A 575 13.22 -11.05 8.52
N THR A 576 14.41 -11.62 8.44
CA THR A 576 15.56 -11.21 9.27
C THR A 576 15.91 -9.74 9.05
N LEU A 577 15.86 -9.29 7.79
CA LEU A 577 16.07 -7.88 7.41
C LEU A 577 14.88 -7.39 6.59
N ASP A 578 13.97 -6.66 7.21
CA ASP A 578 12.85 -6.00 6.55
C ASP A 578 13.04 -4.48 6.57
N PRO A 579 13.09 -3.80 5.41
CA PRO A 579 13.49 -2.40 5.32
C PRO A 579 12.50 -1.42 5.97
N VAL A 580 11.27 -1.84 6.26
CA VAL A 580 10.20 -0.97 6.78
C VAL A 580 9.40 -1.55 7.94
N THR A 581 9.51 -2.86 8.17
CA THR A 581 8.91 -3.55 9.32
C THR A 581 9.92 -4.54 9.94
N PRO A 582 10.96 -4.02 10.61
CA PRO A 582 12.05 -4.81 11.16
C PRO A 582 11.59 -5.97 12.04
N LEU A 583 12.37 -7.07 12.07
CA LEU A 583 12.10 -8.24 12.91
C LEU A 583 11.85 -7.86 14.38
N SER A 584 12.54 -6.83 14.88
CA SER A 584 12.32 -6.30 16.24
C SER A 584 10.87 -5.89 16.49
N HIS A 585 10.20 -5.31 15.49
CA HIS A 585 8.78 -4.94 15.57
C HIS A 585 7.89 -6.17 15.71
N ALA A 586 8.16 -7.22 14.94
CA ALA A 586 7.44 -8.49 15.01
C ALA A 586 7.59 -9.15 16.38
N LEU A 587 8.79 -9.14 16.96
CA LEU A 587 9.07 -9.68 18.28
C LEU A 587 8.33 -8.92 19.39
N GLU A 588 8.33 -7.59 19.34
CA GLU A 588 7.57 -6.76 20.29
C GLU A 588 6.04 -6.98 20.17
N MET A 589 5.53 -7.09 18.95
CA MET A 589 4.11 -7.40 18.75
C MET A 589 3.74 -8.80 19.20
N THR A 590 4.65 -9.78 19.08
CA THR A 590 4.45 -11.14 19.60
C THR A 590 4.22 -11.14 21.12
N ARG A 591 4.89 -10.25 21.85
CA ARG A 591 4.75 -10.10 23.32
C ARG A 591 3.40 -9.53 23.74
N LYS A 592 2.61 -8.95 22.84
CA LYS A 592 1.29 -8.36 23.16
C LYS A 592 0.17 -9.42 23.20
N PHE A 593 0.38 -10.59 22.57
CA PHE A 593 -0.65 -11.63 22.44
C PHE A 593 -0.24 -12.91 23.13
N ALA A 594 -1.14 -13.46 23.94
CA ALA A 594 -0.92 -14.75 24.61
C ALA A 594 -0.79 -15.87 23.56
N ASN A 595 0.22 -16.72 23.73
CA ASN A 595 0.50 -17.86 22.84
C ASN A 595 0.72 -17.53 21.37
N ALA A 596 1.01 -16.26 21.02
CA ALA A 596 1.39 -15.92 19.66
C ALA A 596 2.69 -16.63 19.28
N SER A 597 2.78 -17.07 18.04
CA SER A 597 3.95 -17.73 17.47
C SER A 597 4.58 -16.86 16.39
N ILE A 598 5.90 -16.93 16.26
CA ILE A 598 6.65 -16.24 15.21
C ILE A 598 7.46 -17.25 14.41
N VAL A 599 7.54 -17.02 13.11
CA VAL A 599 8.48 -17.67 12.18
C VAL A 599 9.32 -16.57 11.57
N GLU A 600 10.61 -16.61 11.81
CA GLU A 600 11.60 -15.79 11.12
C GLU A 600 11.95 -16.43 9.78
N GLN A 601 11.95 -15.65 8.71
CA GLN A 601 12.48 -16.06 7.42
C GLN A 601 13.85 -15.42 7.23
N ASP A 602 14.90 -16.24 7.14
CA ASP A 602 16.28 -15.78 6.89
C ASP A 602 16.40 -15.23 5.47
N GLY A 603 15.85 -14.06 5.29
CA GLY A 603 15.71 -13.36 4.01
C GLY A 603 15.79 -11.85 4.17
N ILE A 604 15.84 -11.19 3.02
CA ILE A 604 15.86 -9.73 2.91
C ILE A 604 14.65 -9.22 2.14
N GLY A 605 14.16 -8.03 2.50
CA GLY A 605 13.04 -7.37 1.83
C GLY A 605 11.76 -7.37 2.65
N HIS A 606 10.72 -6.73 2.12
CA HIS A 606 9.50 -6.48 2.88
C HIS A 606 8.52 -7.63 2.80
N CYS A 607 8.09 -8.13 3.96
CA CYS A 607 7.22 -9.29 4.15
C CYS A 607 7.81 -10.63 3.66
N SER A 608 7.25 -11.75 4.09
CA SER A 608 7.74 -13.09 3.74
C SER A 608 7.67 -13.40 2.24
N ILE A 609 6.80 -12.69 1.51
CA ILE A 609 6.65 -12.85 0.05
C ILE A 609 7.82 -12.26 -0.76
N SER A 610 8.72 -11.50 -0.15
CA SER A 610 9.91 -10.96 -0.83
C SER A 610 10.90 -12.06 -1.26
N CYS A 611 10.82 -13.23 -0.64
CA CYS A 611 11.71 -14.36 -0.89
C CYS A 611 10.97 -15.69 -0.69
N ILE A 612 11.28 -16.72 -1.49
CA ILE A 612 10.63 -18.02 -1.42
C ILE A 612 11.26 -18.88 -0.31
N SER A 613 10.42 -19.37 0.61
CA SER A 613 10.80 -20.34 1.62
C SER A 613 9.74 -21.44 1.75
N GLY A 614 10.11 -22.67 1.39
CA GLY A 614 9.22 -23.84 1.57
C GLY A 614 8.84 -24.08 3.03
N CYS A 615 9.76 -23.80 3.96
CA CYS A 615 9.55 -23.89 5.39
C CYS A 615 8.49 -22.89 5.85
N THR A 616 8.56 -21.60 5.44
CA THR A 616 7.55 -20.58 5.76
C THR A 616 6.17 -20.99 5.20
N ILE A 617 6.12 -21.47 3.95
CA ILE A 617 4.88 -21.97 3.33
C ILE A 617 4.30 -23.14 4.13
N ALA A 618 5.14 -24.07 4.59
CA ALA A 618 4.67 -25.22 5.38
C ALA A 618 4.03 -24.77 6.69
N HIS A 619 4.64 -23.84 7.43
CA HIS A 619 4.05 -23.26 8.65
C HIS A 619 2.74 -22.52 8.36
N LEU A 620 2.70 -21.70 7.30
CA LEU A 620 1.50 -20.99 6.87
C LEU A 620 0.34 -21.96 6.58
N ARG A 621 0.62 -23.04 5.82
CA ARG A 621 -0.39 -24.07 5.47
C ARG A 621 -0.86 -24.86 6.68
N ALA A 622 0.05 -25.29 7.55
CA ALA A 622 -0.30 -25.99 8.79
C ALA A 622 -1.22 -25.13 9.66
N TYR A 623 -0.93 -23.84 9.75
CA TYR A 623 -1.77 -22.93 10.51
C TYR A 623 -3.13 -22.68 9.86
N LEU A 624 -3.17 -22.28 8.58
CA LEU A 624 -4.43 -21.95 7.90
C LEU A 624 -5.34 -23.17 7.70
N ASN A 625 -4.79 -24.37 7.49
CA ASN A 625 -5.59 -25.58 7.25
C ASN A 625 -5.94 -26.34 8.53
N GLU A 626 -5.01 -26.40 9.48
CA GLU A 626 -5.10 -27.30 10.64
C GLU A 626 -5.12 -26.54 11.96
N GLY A 627 -4.73 -25.24 11.99
CA GLY A 627 -4.60 -24.45 13.21
C GLY A 627 -3.32 -24.74 14.00
N VAL A 628 -2.35 -25.40 13.37
CA VAL A 628 -1.08 -25.75 14.01
C VAL A 628 -0.09 -24.61 13.87
N VAL A 629 0.38 -24.08 14.99
CA VAL A 629 1.43 -23.05 15.05
C VAL A 629 2.69 -23.62 15.69
N PRO A 630 3.86 -23.05 15.38
CA PRO A 630 5.08 -23.33 16.15
C PRO A 630 4.89 -22.96 17.63
N PRO A 631 5.72 -23.51 18.53
CA PRO A 631 5.72 -23.06 19.92
C PRO A 631 5.96 -21.56 20.04
N PRO A 632 5.35 -20.88 21.03
CA PRO A 632 5.64 -19.47 21.31
C PRO A 632 7.14 -19.23 21.51
N PRO A 633 7.67 -18.06 21.15
CA PRO A 633 9.08 -17.75 21.30
C PRO A 633 9.51 -17.78 22.76
N LYS A 634 10.73 -18.25 23.00
CA LYS A 634 11.36 -18.23 24.32
C LYS A 634 12.36 -17.10 24.37
N PHE A 635 11.97 -15.97 24.90
CA PHE A 635 12.85 -14.82 25.09
C PHE A 635 13.84 -15.06 26.25
N LYS A 636 15.05 -14.53 26.15
CA LYS A 636 16.06 -14.61 27.20
C LYS A 636 15.69 -13.74 28.40
N SER A 637 15.01 -12.63 28.18
CA SER A 637 14.44 -11.75 29.21
C SER A 637 13.27 -10.95 28.64
N ASP A 638 12.46 -10.34 29.52
CA ASP A 638 11.31 -9.53 29.12
C ASP A 638 11.70 -8.30 28.29
N SER A 639 12.95 -7.82 28.41
CA SER A 639 13.45 -6.62 27.72
C SER A 639 14.41 -6.91 26.55
N SER A 640 14.68 -8.20 26.24
CA SER A 640 15.61 -8.61 25.19
C SER A 640 14.87 -9.22 24.01
N ASN A 641 15.19 -8.80 22.80
CA ASN A 641 14.72 -9.45 21.57
C ASN A 641 15.54 -10.72 21.22
N ASP A 642 16.47 -11.13 22.09
CA ASP A 642 17.16 -12.40 21.99
C ASP A 642 16.26 -13.55 22.49
N GLY A 643 16.25 -14.65 21.73
CA GLY A 643 15.42 -15.80 22.09
C GLY A 643 15.57 -16.97 21.15
N GLN A 644 14.61 -17.88 21.21
CA GLN A 644 14.53 -19.05 20.34
C GLN A 644 13.14 -19.11 19.69
N TRP A 645 13.11 -19.15 18.38
CA TRP A 645 11.95 -19.35 17.53
C TRP A 645 12.37 -20.05 16.22
N PRO A 646 11.43 -20.62 15.45
CA PRO A 646 11.73 -21.20 14.15
C PRO A 646 12.30 -20.18 13.17
N THR A 647 13.40 -20.56 12.51
CA THR A 647 14.00 -19.79 11.40
C THR A 647 13.94 -20.62 10.13
N CYS A 648 13.36 -20.06 9.09
CA CYS A 648 13.18 -20.68 7.77
C CYS A 648 14.13 -20.04 6.76
N GLN A 649 14.89 -20.88 6.03
CA GLN A 649 15.84 -20.41 5.05
C GLN A 649 15.14 -19.86 3.80
N CYS A 650 15.67 -18.75 3.28
CA CYS A 650 15.36 -18.21 1.98
C CYS A 650 16.33 -18.76 0.94
N PHE A 651 15.81 -19.27 -0.17
CA PHE A 651 16.63 -19.89 -1.22
C PHE A 651 16.90 -18.95 -2.39
N ASP A 652 16.06 -17.97 -2.61
CA ASP A 652 16.22 -17.02 -3.71
C ASP A 652 17.32 -16.01 -3.41
N LYS A 653 18.14 -15.73 -4.44
CA LYS A 653 19.10 -14.63 -4.43
C LYS A 653 18.93 -13.75 -5.66
N PRO A 654 19.23 -12.44 -5.56
CA PRO A 654 19.24 -11.58 -6.72
C PRO A 654 20.17 -12.14 -7.81
N TRP A 655 19.80 -11.97 -9.08
CA TRP A 655 20.50 -12.46 -10.27
C TRP A 655 20.62 -13.99 -10.43
N THR A 656 20.21 -14.79 -9.47
CA THR A 656 20.15 -16.23 -9.67
C THR A 656 18.86 -16.59 -10.43
N ALA A 657 18.97 -17.38 -11.48
CA ALA A 657 17.78 -17.88 -12.15
C ALA A 657 17.00 -18.77 -11.18
N SER A 658 15.83 -18.31 -10.78
CA SER A 658 14.87 -19.14 -10.06
C SER A 658 14.43 -20.27 -10.98
N GLY A 659 15.09 -21.41 -10.98
CA GLY A 659 14.61 -22.49 -11.81
C GLY A 659 15.33 -23.81 -11.70
N TYR A 660 16.63 -23.88 -11.74
CA TYR A 660 17.32 -25.16 -11.86
C TYR A 660 18.03 -25.63 -10.58
N GLU A 661 18.69 -24.77 -9.83
CA GLU A 661 19.31 -25.16 -8.54
C GLU A 661 18.30 -25.17 -7.40
N ALA A 662 17.24 -24.37 -7.51
CA ALA A 662 16.12 -24.40 -6.57
C ALA A 662 15.28 -25.68 -6.67
N GLU A 663 15.18 -26.33 -7.84
CA GLU A 663 14.37 -27.55 -8.02
C GLU A 663 14.84 -28.72 -7.13
N GLU A 664 16.14 -28.93 -7.00
CA GLU A 664 16.65 -30.00 -6.15
C GLU A 664 16.43 -29.71 -4.66
N SER A 665 16.55 -28.43 -4.27
CA SER A 665 16.30 -27.98 -2.90
C SER A 665 14.80 -27.90 -2.59
N LEU A 666 13.97 -27.46 -3.53
CA LEU A 666 12.51 -27.35 -3.39
C LEU A 666 11.84 -28.74 -3.39
N SER A 667 12.35 -29.71 -4.14
CA SER A 667 11.83 -31.08 -4.11
C SER A 667 12.02 -31.75 -2.75
N ARG A 668 13.10 -31.45 -2.03
CA ARG A 668 13.35 -31.92 -0.66
C ARG A 668 12.41 -31.30 0.37
N LEU A 669 11.77 -30.14 0.05
CA LEU A 669 10.91 -29.38 0.96
C LEU A 669 9.42 -29.52 0.65
N SER A 670 9.02 -30.46 -0.22
CA SER A 670 7.62 -30.63 -0.66
C SER A 670 7.02 -29.39 -1.38
N VAL A 671 7.85 -28.50 -1.90
CA VAL A 671 7.44 -27.36 -2.70
C VAL A 671 7.52 -27.74 -4.17
N ASN A 672 6.42 -27.66 -4.89
CA ASN A 672 6.38 -27.97 -6.32
C ASN A 672 6.45 -26.70 -7.19
N ARG A 673 6.66 -26.90 -8.51
CA ARG A 673 6.74 -25.79 -9.49
C ARG A 673 5.56 -24.81 -9.41
N SER A 674 4.35 -25.29 -9.10
CA SER A 674 3.19 -24.43 -9.01
C SER A 674 3.25 -23.49 -7.81
N HIS A 675 3.81 -23.93 -6.67
CA HIS A 675 4.03 -23.08 -5.51
C HIS A 675 5.08 -21.99 -5.78
N THR A 676 6.19 -22.36 -6.43
CA THR A 676 7.24 -21.41 -6.84
C THR A 676 6.66 -20.31 -7.72
N ARG A 677 5.93 -20.70 -8.78
CA ARG A 677 5.26 -19.76 -9.67
C ARG A 677 4.26 -18.85 -8.95
N ALA A 678 3.44 -19.42 -8.08
CA ALA A 678 2.48 -18.64 -7.30
C ALA A 678 3.17 -17.59 -6.43
N TYR A 679 4.30 -17.95 -5.84
CA TYR A 679 5.08 -17.02 -5.02
C TYR A 679 5.69 -15.88 -5.85
N GLU A 680 6.26 -16.20 -7.02
CA GLU A 680 6.78 -15.21 -7.96
C GLU A 680 5.69 -14.23 -8.42
N GLU A 681 4.50 -14.75 -8.73
CA GLU A 681 3.35 -13.94 -9.12
C GLU A 681 2.87 -13.00 -7.99
N LEU A 682 2.80 -13.51 -6.74
CA LEU A 682 2.43 -12.67 -5.59
C LEU A 682 3.49 -11.63 -5.30
N ARG A 683 4.76 -11.99 -5.35
CA ARG A 683 5.88 -11.05 -5.16
C ARG A 683 5.85 -9.94 -6.19
N ALA A 684 5.66 -10.27 -7.47
CA ALA A 684 5.54 -9.29 -8.54
C ALA A 684 4.36 -8.34 -8.32
N GLN A 685 3.19 -8.88 -7.94
CA GLN A 685 2.00 -8.07 -7.65
C GLN A 685 2.19 -7.17 -6.43
N PHE A 686 2.83 -7.68 -5.38
CA PHE A 686 3.11 -6.89 -4.18
C PHE A 686 4.07 -5.75 -4.50
N SER A 687 5.15 -6.03 -5.23
CA SER A 687 6.12 -5.02 -5.68
C SER A 687 5.46 -3.92 -6.52
N ALA A 688 4.60 -4.30 -7.46
CA ALA A 688 3.89 -3.33 -8.29
C ALA A 688 2.85 -2.52 -7.49
N SER A 689 2.16 -3.14 -6.55
CA SER A 689 1.25 -2.43 -5.64
C SER A 689 2.00 -1.37 -4.84
N ILE A 690 3.18 -1.68 -4.30
CA ILE A 690 4.03 -0.73 -3.59
C ILE A 690 4.49 0.39 -4.53
N LEU A 691 5.03 0.06 -5.71
CA LEU A 691 5.50 1.05 -6.67
C LEU A 691 4.38 2.00 -7.13
N SER A 692 3.18 1.45 -7.36
CA SER A 692 2.04 2.27 -7.77
C SER A 692 1.54 3.20 -6.67
N GLN A 693 1.62 2.79 -5.40
CA GLN A 693 1.12 3.53 -4.24
C GLN A 693 2.13 4.51 -3.67
N GLN A 694 3.41 4.14 -3.63
CA GLN A 694 4.43 4.87 -2.87
C GLN A 694 5.39 5.68 -3.75
N LEU A 695 5.61 5.26 -5.01
CA LEU A 695 6.47 6.02 -5.91
C LEU A 695 5.68 7.15 -6.56
N ASP A 696 6.25 8.34 -6.55
CA ASP A 696 5.61 9.54 -7.11
C ASP A 696 5.08 9.28 -8.53
N TYR A 697 3.86 9.74 -8.79
CA TYR A 697 3.20 9.56 -10.09
C TYR A 697 4.06 10.04 -11.27
N ASN A 698 4.81 11.11 -11.06
CA ASN A 698 5.64 11.74 -12.08
C ASN A 698 7.10 11.29 -12.07
N ASN A 699 7.46 10.28 -11.25
CA ASN A 699 8.82 9.76 -11.31
C ASN A 699 9.05 9.13 -12.70
N PRO A 700 10.00 9.65 -13.51
CA PRO A 700 10.23 9.17 -14.88
C PRO A 700 10.67 7.70 -14.95
N LEU A 701 11.05 7.11 -13.83
CA LEU A 701 11.50 5.72 -13.74
C LEU A 701 10.39 4.77 -13.29
N LYS A 702 9.22 5.29 -12.86
CA LYS A 702 8.14 4.48 -12.29
C LYS A 702 7.67 3.38 -13.25
N GLU A 703 7.31 3.73 -14.45
CA GLU A 703 6.80 2.77 -15.44
C GLU A 703 7.85 1.71 -15.81
N TYR A 704 9.11 2.12 -15.96
CA TYR A 704 10.22 1.20 -16.17
C TYR A 704 10.35 0.18 -15.02
N LEU A 705 10.27 0.66 -13.78
CA LEU A 705 10.36 -0.20 -12.59
C LEU A 705 9.17 -1.17 -12.48
N VAL A 706 7.96 -0.71 -12.78
CA VAL A 706 6.74 -1.54 -12.78
C VAL A 706 6.84 -2.63 -13.84
N GLU A 707 7.22 -2.31 -15.06
CA GLU A 707 7.38 -3.30 -16.14
C GLU A 707 8.44 -4.36 -15.79
N ARG A 708 9.57 -3.93 -15.24
CA ARG A 708 10.69 -4.82 -14.91
C ARG A 708 10.46 -5.66 -13.65
N SER A 709 9.51 -5.27 -12.78
CA SER A 709 9.14 -6.07 -11.60
C SER A 709 8.40 -7.38 -11.95
N GLY A 710 8.20 -7.69 -13.23
CA GLY A 710 7.56 -8.91 -13.70
C GLY A 710 6.06 -8.79 -13.93
N LEU A 711 5.51 -7.58 -13.84
CA LEU A 711 4.16 -7.30 -14.29
C LEU A 711 4.21 -6.92 -15.77
N ALA A 712 3.89 -7.87 -16.65
CA ALA A 712 3.41 -7.50 -17.96
C ALA A 712 2.21 -6.57 -17.76
N THR A 713 2.31 -5.36 -18.29
CA THR A 713 1.32 -4.30 -18.20
C THR A 713 -0.07 -4.82 -18.57
N SER A 714 -0.86 -5.20 -17.59
CA SER A 714 -2.29 -5.48 -17.73
C SER A 714 -3.08 -4.55 -16.80
N TYR A 715 -2.63 -3.28 -16.70
CA TYR A 715 -3.49 -2.21 -16.21
C TYR A 715 -4.14 -1.54 -17.42
N PRO A 716 -5.47 -1.63 -17.57
CA PRO A 716 -6.18 -0.77 -18.51
C PRO A 716 -6.19 0.68 -18.02
#